data_b584b65c04752d507afda53546ea4a0d
#
_entry.id   b584b65c04752d507afda53546ea4a0d
#
_cell.length_a   1.000
_cell.length_b   1.000
_cell.length_c   1.000
_cell.angle_alpha   90.00
_cell.angle_beta   90.00
_cell.angle_gamma   90.00
#
_symmetry.space_group_name_H-M   'P 1'
#
loop_
_entity.id
_entity.type
_entity.pdbx_description
1 polymer ?
#
loop_
_entity_poly.entity_id
_entity_poly.type
_entity_poly.pdbx_seq_one_letter_code
_entity_poly.pdbx_strand_id
1 'polypeptide(L)'
;MKKNLLLLSYAIKQREIIQILRIMKCTVLLLFLLILQAHASVSSQNARVNMSRNQLPLKEFMAEIEKQTDYLFIYSDAEINASRQVTVKKGTHRVADLLREVLSKNNISYNFADNYISLHVRKEAEAQSLAASPQQKKNTIQVSGTIVDTAGEPIIGANIKLKGAQGTGTITDVEGNFKLEVPTNGVLIVSFIGYQQQEVAVNGKTMLKIKMAEDAEMIDEVVVTALGIKREEKALGYAVQKVGGSKLSTVKPVNIATSLTGKVAGLNVTNSTEFNTAPTLKLRGETPLLVVDGVPYSNISLNDIAADDIESVDVLKGATASALYGARGGSGAIMVTTKKGSQEGLNISVNSSTMFNAGYLVLPEVQHGYSTGQGGKYTAADFVWGDKLDIGRTAVQYDPYTYEWKEMPLVSKGKDNFKNFLETGFITNNNISISQTGKYGSFRSSLSHVYNKGQYPNQRLNKITYSVGGDMKFGKLSFEGGAIYNKRFYPNGEGAGYGGGGYIYNLLVWTGTDYDVRDYKNYWRKKDEEQNWMNDVWYDNPYYLAHEMTSSNDYDKVNTYLSGKYDIMPWLNFSMRAGADAYASRTEKKNAMSARGGWDKNGYFYTSKSTGFSFNGDALLSANHSFGDFAIDGFVGGTIYYYYDDAISSNTRNGLSIPGYYSLKASVDPIASSSSYKQKQVNSIYGKFSASWKSTVFVDVTARNDWSSTLPSETRSYFYPAVSGSIIMSQLLKMPEWLNFWKLRGAWTVTKSDLGIYDTNQAYSVSTNVWDGMNTAVYPEMIRSSTLEPTAA
;
A
#
# COMPACT_ATOMS: atom_id res chain seq x y z
N MET A 1 9.36 -39.70 -33.42
CA MET A 1 8.67 -40.19 -32.20
C MET A 1 8.95 -39.35 -30.93
N LYS A 2 10.18 -39.00 -30.57
CA LYS A 2 10.49 -38.18 -29.39
C LYS A 2 9.86 -36.77 -29.38
N LYS A 3 9.71 -36.10 -30.52
CA LYS A 3 9.14 -34.73 -30.65
C LYS A 3 7.62 -34.71 -30.35
N ASN A 4 6.91 -35.79 -30.72
CA ASN A 4 5.47 -35.92 -30.46
C ASN A 4 5.15 -36.26 -29.00
N LEU A 5 6.06 -36.92 -28.30
CA LEU A 5 5.91 -37.23 -26.87
C LEU A 5 6.13 -35.99 -26.01
N LEU A 6 7.04 -35.09 -26.39
CA LEU A 6 7.26 -33.79 -25.73
C LEU A 6 6.08 -32.84 -25.90
N LEU A 7 5.47 -32.79 -27.09
CA LEU A 7 4.26 -32.00 -27.35
C LEU A 7 3.04 -32.53 -26.58
N LEU A 8 2.94 -33.86 -26.45
CA LEU A 8 1.88 -34.49 -25.67
C LEU A 8 2.04 -34.27 -24.17
N SER A 9 3.27 -34.27 -23.65
CA SER A 9 3.55 -33.98 -22.23
C SER A 9 3.29 -32.52 -21.90
N TYR A 10 3.57 -31.60 -22.85
CA TYR A 10 3.29 -30.17 -22.69
C TYR A 10 1.79 -29.87 -22.72
N ALA A 11 1.04 -30.54 -23.61
CA ALA A 11 -0.41 -30.43 -23.69
C ALA A 11 -1.13 -31.03 -22.46
N ILE A 12 -0.60 -32.12 -21.91
CA ILE A 12 -1.10 -32.73 -20.67
C ILE A 12 -0.84 -31.81 -19.47
N LYS A 13 0.36 -31.20 -19.35
CA LYS A 13 0.66 -30.22 -18.31
C LYS A 13 -0.24 -28.97 -18.40
N GLN A 14 -0.50 -28.46 -19.61
CA GLN A 14 -1.43 -27.33 -19.77
C GLN A 14 -2.88 -27.70 -19.38
N ARG A 15 -3.32 -28.89 -19.67
CA ARG A 15 -4.65 -29.36 -19.26
C ARG A 15 -4.76 -29.50 -17.73
N GLU A 16 -3.74 -30.02 -17.08
CA GLU A 16 -3.69 -30.11 -15.61
C GLU A 16 -3.66 -28.75 -14.94
N ILE A 17 -2.87 -27.80 -15.46
CA ILE A 17 -2.82 -26.41 -14.96
C ILE A 17 -4.18 -25.73 -15.16
N ILE A 18 -4.85 -25.92 -16.29
CA ILE A 18 -6.19 -25.39 -16.54
C ILE A 18 -7.23 -26.04 -15.62
N GLN A 19 -7.10 -27.31 -15.32
CA GLN A 19 -7.96 -28.02 -14.35
C GLN A 19 -7.71 -27.52 -12.92
N ILE A 20 -6.47 -27.35 -12.51
CA ILE A 20 -6.09 -26.78 -11.20
C ILE A 20 -6.63 -25.34 -11.08
N LEU A 21 -6.51 -24.53 -12.12
CA LEU A 21 -7.07 -23.17 -12.15
C LEU A 21 -8.61 -23.16 -12.12
N ARG A 22 -9.27 -24.15 -12.74
CA ARG A 22 -10.73 -24.31 -12.64
C ARG A 22 -11.15 -24.77 -11.26
N ILE A 23 -10.43 -25.73 -10.67
CA ILE A 23 -10.66 -26.18 -9.29
C ILE A 23 -10.43 -25.01 -8.32
N MET A 24 -9.35 -24.25 -8.46
CA MET A 24 -9.13 -23.03 -7.66
C MET A 24 -10.26 -22.01 -7.82
N LYS A 25 -10.71 -21.74 -9.04
CA LYS A 25 -11.86 -20.83 -9.27
C LYS A 25 -13.13 -21.37 -8.61
N CYS A 26 -13.40 -22.65 -8.73
CA CYS A 26 -14.56 -23.28 -8.09
C CYS A 26 -14.43 -23.32 -6.56
N THR A 27 -13.23 -23.53 -6.02
CA THR A 27 -12.98 -23.53 -4.57
C THR A 27 -13.10 -22.13 -3.99
N VAL A 28 -12.57 -21.11 -4.69
CA VAL A 28 -12.73 -19.69 -4.30
C VAL A 28 -14.20 -19.25 -4.40
N LEU A 29 -14.92 -19.70 -5.43
CA LEU A 29 -16.34 -19.43 -5.58
C LEU A 29 -17.17 -20.13 -4.51
N LEU A 30 -16.83 -21.38 -4.17
CA LEU A 30 -17.46 -22.15 -3.08
C LEU A 30 -17.15 -21.56 -1.70
N LEU A 31 -15.92 -21.10 -1.46
CA LEU A 31 -15.55 -20.35 -0.27
C LEU A 31 -16.30 -19.00 -0.20
N PHE A 32 -16.44 -18.33 -1.32
CA PHE A 32 -17.21 -17.08 -1.40
C PHE A 32 -18.71 -17.32 -1.19
N LEU A 33 -19.26 -18.42 -1.71
CA LEU A 33 -20.65 -18.86 -1.47
C LEU A 33 -20.85 -19.34 -0.03
N LEU A 34 -19.87 -20.00 0.58
CA LEU A 34 -19.91 -20.38 2.00
C LEU A 34 -19.83 -19.17 2.93
N ILE A 35 -19.06 -18.15 2.55
CA ILE A 35 -18.99 -16.85 3.26
C ILE A 35 -20.33 -16.09 3.08
N LEU A 36 -20.97 -16.18 1.92
CA LEU A 36 -22.31 -15.62 1.68
C LEU A 36 -23.43 -16.39 2.40
N GLN A 37 -23.25 -17.68 2.68
CA GLN A 37 -24.18 -18.49 3.45
C GLN A 37 -23.92 -18.46 4.97
N ALA A 38 -22.73 -18.03 5.40
CA ALA A 38 -22.53 -17.53 6.75
C ALA A 38 -23.28 -16.21 6.89
N HIS A 39 -24.58 -16.28 6.87
CA HIS A 39 -25.42 -15.24 7.41
C HIS A 39 -25.01 -15.14 8.89
N ALA A 40 -24.15 -14.20 9.19
CA ALA A 40 -24.13 -13.62 10.52
C ALA A 40 -25.56 -13.16 10.72
N SER A 41 -26.30 -13.89 11.50
CA SER A 41 -27.56 -13.39 12.05
C SER A 41 -27.14 -12.16 12.87
N VAL A 42 -27.18 -11.01 12.24
CA VAL A 42 -27.20 -9.76 12.95
C VAL A 42 -28.50 -9.83 13.71
N SER A 43 -28.43 -10.16 15.00
CA SER A 43 -29.53 -10.05 15.93
C SER A 43 -29.89 -8.56 15.98
N SER A 44 -30.70 -8.17 15.05
CA SER A 44 -31.12 -6.80 14.88
C SER A 44 -32.19 -6.54 15.94
N GLN A 45 -31.90 -5.67 16.91
CA GLN A 45 -32.92 -5.10 17.81
C GLN A 45 -34.11 -4.50 17.03
N ASN A 46 -34.04 -4.47 15.74
CA ASN A 46 -35.05 -4.04 14.77
C ASN A 46 -35.94 -5.18 14.24
N ALA A 47 -35.79 -6.42 14.73
CA ALA A 47 -36.69 -7.51 14.38
C ALA A 47 -38.16 -7.12 14.65
N ARG A 48 -39.06 -7.45 13.72
CA ARG A 48 -40.50 -7.10 13.81
C ARG A 48 -41.32 -8.35 14.13
N VAL A 49 -42.25 -8.21 15.03
CA VAL A 49 -43.21 -9.26 15.43
C VAL A 49 -44.64 -8.73 15.32
N ASN A 50 -45.56 -9.60 14.92
CA ASN A 50 -46.97 -9.28 14.78
C ASN A 50 -47.76 -9.82 15.98
N MET A 51 -48.31 -8.92 16.79
CA MET A 51 -49.11 -9.28 17.94
C MET A 51 -50.59 -9.38 17.56
N SER A 52 -51.16 -10.56 17.75
CA SER A 52 -52.55 -10.87 17.40
C SER A 52 -53.59 -10.53 18.46
N ARG A 53 -53.16 -10.36 19.76
CA ARG A 53 -54.02 -10.11 20.92
C ARG A 53 -53.58 -8.84 21.65
N ASN A 54 -54.53 -8.14 22.30
CA ASN A 54 -54.23 -6.92 23.05
C ASN A 54 -53.88 -7.21 24.53
N GLN A 55 -54.28 -8.36 25.07
CA GLN A 55 -53.93 -8.82 26.43
C GLN A 55 -53.56 -10.30 26.36
N LEU A 56 -52.45 -10.66 26.99
CA LEU A 56 -51.97 -12.03 27.10
C LEU A 56 -51.02 -12.17 28.30
N PRO A 57 -50.84 -13.39 28.83
CA PRO A 57 -49.84 -13.64 29.87
C PRO A 57 -48.44 -13.30 29.38
N LEU A 58 -47.55 -12.81 30.26
CA LEU A 58 -46.15 -12.47 29.94
C LEU A 58 -45.41 -13.65 29.30
N LYS A 59 -45.70 -14.89 29.75
CA LYS A 59 -45.16 -16.11 29.15
C LYS A 59 -45.56 -16.28 27.68
N GLU A 60 -46.83 -16.04 27.34
CA GLU A 60 -47.29 -16.10 25.96
C GLU A 60 -46.74 -14.93 25.11
N PHE A 61 -46.56 -13.77 25.71
CA PHE A 61 -45.93 -12.61 25.06
C PHE A 61 -44.47 -12.94 24.66
N MET A 62 -43.67 -13.51 25.53
CA MET A 62 -42.31 -13.95 25.25
C MET A 62 -42.30 -15.06 24.19
N ALA A 63 -43.15 -16.08 24.31
CA ALA A 63 -43.26 -17.19 23.36
C ALA A 63 -43.69 -16.72 21.96
N GLU A 64 -44.50 -15.67 21.83
CA GLU A 64 -44.88 -15.10 20.55
C GLU A 64 -43.72 -14.36 19.87
N ILE A 65 -42.83 -13.72 20.64
CA ILE A 65 -41.58 -13.11 20.13
C ILE A 65 -40.60 -14.21 19.73
N GLU A 66 -40.37 -15.24 20.55
CA GLU A 66 -39.49 -16.37 20.25
C GLU A 66 -39.93 -17.13 19.01
N LYS A 67 -41.23 -17.27 18.76
CA LYS A 67 -41.80 -17.96 17.60
C LYS A 67 -41.56 -17.21 16.27
N GLN A 68 -41.49 -15.88 16.32
CA GLN A 68 -41.38 -15.03 15.13
C GLN A 68 -39.97 -14.46 14.93
N THR A 69 -39.05 -14.70 15.86
CA THR A 69 -37.66 -14.22 15.83
C THR A 69 -36.71 -15.27 16.38
N ASP A 70 -35.40 -15.06 16.20
CA ASP A 70 -34.37 -15.91 16.77
C ASP A 70 -34.06 -15.60 18.25
N TYR A 71 -34.83 -14.72 18.90
CA TYR A 71 -34.64 -14.39 20.31
C TYR A 71 -35.18 -15.47 21.25
N LEU A 72 -34.41 -15.69 22.34
CA LEU A 72 -34.79 -16.55 23.46
C LEU A 72 -34.76 -15.76 24.75
N PHE A 73 -35.82 -15.92 25.59
CA PHE A 73 -35.88 -15.22 26.88
C PHE A 73 -35.25 -16.06 27.99
N ILE A 74 -34.42 -15.40 28.79
CA ILE A 74 -33.80 -15.96 29.99
C ILE A 74 -34.32 -15.16 31.19
N TYR A 75 -35.02 -15.83 32.13
CA TYR A 75 -35.52 -15.22 33.37
C TYR A 75 -35.61 -16.26 34.48
N SER A 76 -35.67 -15.79 35.73
CA SER A 76 -35.89 -16.61 36.91
C SER A 76 -37.39 -16.61 37.30
N ASP A 77 -38.02 -17.77 37.34
CA ASP A 77 -39.43 -17.92 37.78
C ASP A 77 -39.60 -17.48 39.22
N ALA A 78 -38.56 -17.45 40.05
CA ALA A 78 -38.60 -16.94 41.42
C ALA A 78 -38.66 -15.39 41.49
N GLU A 79 -38.20 -14.71 40.46
CA GLU A 79 -38.12 -13.24 40.38
C GLU A 79 -39.23 -12.63 39.51
N ILE A 80 -39.64 -13.33 38.43
CA ILE A 80 -40.59 -12.81 37.44
C ILE A 80 -41.83 -13.70 37.36
N ASN A 81 -42.99 -13.13 37.72
CA ASN A 81 -44.27 -13.81 37.58
C ASN A 81 -44.67 -13.85 36.08
N ALA A 82 -44.33 -14.93 35.39
CA ALA A 82 -44.61 -15.12 33.98
C ALA A 82 -46.10 -15.29 33.63
N SER A 83 -46.99 -15.56 34.64
CA SER A 83 -48.44 -15.65 34.47
C SER A 83 -49.13 -14.30 34.49
N ARG A 84 -48.42 -13.22 34.78
CA ARG A 84 -48.94 -11.85 34.84
C ARG A 84 -49.48 -11.40 33.47
N GLN A 85 -50.65 -10.81 33.41
CA GLN A 85 -51.24 -10.26 32.22
C GLN A 85 -50.52 -8.98 31.76
N VAL A 86 -50.12 -8.92 30.49
CA VAL A 86 -49.53 -7.72 29.89
C VAL A 86 -50.41 -7.20 28.77
N THR A 87 -50.45 -5.90 28.60
CA THR A 87 -51.21 -5.23 27.54
C THR A 87 -50.28 -4.82 26.43
N VAL A 88 -50.59 -5.23 25.17
CA VAL A 88 -49.83 -5.00 23.98
C VAL A 88 -50.76 -4.43 22.90
N LYS A 89 -50.30 -3.52 22.08
CA LYS A 89 -51.05 -3.06 20.91
C LYS A 89 -51.02 -4.13 19.82
N LYS A 90 -52.22 -4.48 19.30
CA LYS A 90 -52.32 -5.38 18.13
C LYS A 90 -51.66 -4.78 16.90
N GLY A 91 -50.92 -5.61 16.14
CA GLY A 91 -50.22 -5.21 14.91
C GLY A 91 -48.75 -5.54 14.89
N THR A 92 -48.04 -5.06 13.88
CA THR A 92 -46.60 -5.30 13.69
C THR A 92 -45.76 -4.23 14.38
N HIS A 93 -44.93 -4.63 15.32
CA HIS A 93 -44.06 -3.76 16.11
C HIS A 93 -42.61 -4.24 16.07
N ARG A 94 -41.68 -3.36 16.41
CA ARG A 94 -40.26 -3.75 16.64
C ARG A 94 -40.15 -4.39 18.01
N VAL A 95 -39.38 -5.45 18.15
CA VAL A 95 -39.16 -6.15 19.41
C VAL A 95 -38.68 -5.19 20.50
N ALA A 96 -37.70 -4.34 20.22
CA ALA A 96 -37.18 -3.37 21.20
C ALA A 96 -38.24 -2.40 21.72
N ASP A 97 -39.18 -1.95 20.88
CA ASP A 97 -40.26 -1.03 21.26
C ASP A 97 -41.30 -1.75 22.11
N LEU A 98 -41.67 -2.99 21.74
CA LEU A 98 -42.56 -3.84 22.53
C LEU A 98 -42.01 -4.14 23.93
N LEU A 99 -40.74 -4.54 24.03
CA LEU A 99 -40.09 -4.82 25.28
C LEU A 99 -40.04 -3.58 26.17
N ARG A 100 -39.75 -2.42 25.59
CA ARG A 100 -39.75 -1.14 26.33
C ARG A 100 -41.13 -0.80 26.85
N GLU A 101 -42.16 -0.94 26.01
CA GLU A 101 -43.55 -0.58 26.42
C GLU A 101 -44.14 -1.55 27.44
N VAL A 102 -43.91 -2.86 27.26
CA VAL A 102 -44.52 -3.90 28.10
C VAL A 102 -43.75 -4.13 29.39
N LEU A 103 -42.43 -4.24 29.35
CA LEU A 103 -41.63 -4.61 30.51
C LEU A 103 -41.40 -3.44 31.45
N SER A 104 -41.26 -2.20 30.95
CA SER A 104 -41.09 -1.03 31.82
C SER A 104 -42.33 -0.73 32.68
N LYS A 105 -43.54 -0.93 32.12
CA LYS A 105 -44.79 -0.80 32.84
C LYS A 105 -44.98 -1.87 33.93
N ASN A 106 -44.24 -2.97 33.83
CA ASN A 106 -44.32 -4.11 34.73
C ASN A 106 -43.13 -4.22 35.71
N ASN A 107 -42.32 -3.19 35.83
CA ASN A 107 -41.14 -3.11 36.70
C ASN A 107 -40.07 -4.18 36.39
N ILE A 108 -39.94 -4.56 35.09
CA ILE A 108 -38.97 -5.52 34.59
C ILE A 108 -37.98 -4.79 33.72
N SER A 109 -36.70 -4.93 34.01
CA SER A 109 -35.60 -4.52 33.16
C SER A 109 -35.17 -5.68 32.23
N TYR A 110 -34.65 -5.35 31.05
CA TYR A 110 -34.16 -6.34 30.10
C TYR A 110 -32.81 -5.92 29.50
N ASN A 111 -32.03 -6.91 29.14
CA ASN A 111 -30.77 -6.70 28.43
C ASN A 111 -30.66 -7.67 27.26
N PHE A 112 -30.15 -7.19 26.10
CA PHE A 112 -29.83 -8.02 24.93
C PHE A 112 -28.39 -8.53 25.01
N ALA A 113 -28.23 -9.83 24.90
CA ALA A 113 -26.94 -10.49 24.75
C ALA A 113 -27.04 -11.48 23.59
N ASP A 114 -26.56 -11.11 22.43
CA ASP A 114 -26.71 -11.86 21.16
C ASP A 114 -28.20 -12.18 20.88
N ASN A 115 -28.57 -13.46 20.80
CA ASN A 115 -29.94 -13.93 20.61
C ASN A 115 -30.71 -14.13 21.92
N TYR A 116 -30.16 -13.72 23.08
CA TYR A 116 -30.79 -13.86 24.34
C TYR A 116 -31.27 -12.51 24.89
N ILE A 117 -32.49 -12.52 25.47
CA ILE A 117 -33.08 -11.38 26.21
C ILE A 117 -33.20 -11.80 27.66
N SER A 118 -32.30 -11.29 28.49
CA SER A 118 -32.36 -11.55 29.94
C SER A 118 -33.26 -10.55 30.64
N LEU A 119 -34.18 -11.06 31.52
CA LEU A 119 -35.12 -10.25 32.27
C LEU A 119 -34.77 -10.25 33.77
N HIS A 120 -34.83 -9.09 34.41
CA HIS A 120 -34.57 -8.93 35.82
C HIS A 120 -35.61 -7.97 36.44
N VAL A 121 -35.96 -8.21 37.73
CA VAL A 121 -36.83 -7.26 38.46
C VAL A 121 -36.04 -5.99 38.74
N ARG A 122 -36.60 -4.84 38.38
CA ARG A 122 -36.00 -3.53 38.63
C ARG A 122 -35.98 -3.29 40.18
N LYS A 123 -34.80 -3.26 40.79
CA LYS A 123 -34.62 -2.88 42.18
C LYS A 123 -34.95 -1.40 42.36
N GLU A 124 -35.61 -1.00 43.44
CA GLU A 124 -36.12 0.37 43.70
C GLU A 124 -35.06 1.48 43.57
N ALA A 125 -33.79 1.15 43.66
CA ALA A 125 -32.69 2.10 43.48
C ALA A 125 -32.54 2.63 42.03
N GLU A 126 -33.09 1.93 41.02
CA GLU A 126 -33.03 2.38 39.60
C GLU A 126 -34.31 3.13 39.16
N ALA A 127 -35.41 3.00 39.93
CA ALA A 127 -36.67 3.66 39.60
C ALA A 127 -36.68 5.17 39.94
N GLN A 128 -35.75 5.63 40.76
CA GLN A 128 -35.63 7.05 41.14
C GLN A 128 -34.83 7.90 40.16
N SER A 129 -34.30 7.32 39.09
CA SER A 129 -33.51 8.04 38.09
C SER A 129 -34.35 8.65 36.95
N LEU A 130 -35.66 8.45 36.89
CA LEU A 130 -36.53 8.94 35.80
C LEU A 130 -37.70 9.85 36.25
N ALA A 131 -37.78 10.19 37.55
CA ALA A 131 -38.63 11.26 38.04
C ALA A 131 -37.74 12.45 38.45
N ALA A 132 -38.01 13.60 37.87
CA ALA A 132 -37.30 14.83 38.13
C ALA A 132 -37.00 15.02 39.60
N SER A 133 -35.77 14.84 39.99
CA SER A 133 -35.22 15.31 41.27
C SER A 133 -34.60 16.68 41.08
N PRO A 134 -34.72 17.57 42.06
CA PRO A 134 -34.21 18.92 41.94
C PRO A 134 -32.70 18.88 41.72
N GLN A 135 -32.21 19.73 40.83
CA GLN A 135 -30.81 19.96 40.58
C GLN A 135 -30.00 20.11 41.86
N GLN A 136 -29.40 19.01 42.35
CA GLN A 136 -28.16 19.16 43.06
C GLN A 136 -27.16 19.69 42.04
N LYS A 137 -26.76 20.95 42.22
CA LYS A 137 -25.60 21.54 41.53
C LYS A 137 -24.44 20.55 41.61
N LYS A 138 -24.23 19.76 40.56
CA LYS A 138 -22.93 19.13 40.37
C LYS A 138 -21.96 20.28 40.30
N ASN A 139 -21.03 20.37 41.25
CA ASN A 139 -19.90 21.30 41.18
C ASN A 139 -19.00 20.88 40.03
N THR A 140 -19.47 21.09 38.80
CA THR A 140 -18.64 20.98 37.58
C THR A 140 -17.99 22.34 37.37
N ILE A 141 -16.71 22.30 36.99
CA ILE A 141 -15.94 23.48 36.62
C ILE A 141 -15.48 23.28 35.18
N GLN A 142 -15.43 24.37 34.45
CA GLN A 142 -14.77 24.37 33.14
C GLN A 142 -13.26 24.43 33.35
N VAL A 143 -12.58 23.36 33.01
CA VAL A 143 -11.13 23.28 33.03
C VAL A 143 -10.62 23.58 31.64
N SER A 144 -9.70 24.52 31.48
CA SER A 144 -8.93 24.80 30.32
C SER A 144 -7.44 24.50 30.59
N GLY A 145 -6.67 24.25 29.58
CA GLY A 145 -5.25 24.02 29.76
C GLY A 145 -4.50 23.86 28.46
N THR A 146 -3.18 23.73 28.60
CA THR A 146 -2.28 23.50 27.47
C THR A 146 -1.48 22.23 27.71
N ILE A 147 -1.35 21.41 26.69
CA ILE A 147 -0.53 20.19 26.70
C ILE A 147 0.68 20.45 25.82
N VAL A 148 1.86 20.26 26.41
CA VAL A 148 3.15 20.45 25.75
C VAL A 148 4.05 19.23 25.96
N ASP A 149 5.05 19.06 25.13
CA ASP A 149 6.11 18.06 25.30
C ASP A 149 7.20 18.52 26.30
N THR A 150 8.26 17.74 26.41
CA THR A 150 9.42 18.06 27.29
C THR A 150 10.22 19.26 26.81
N ALA A 151 10.18 19.60 25.53
CA ALA A 151 10.82 20.79 24.95
C ALA A 151 9.94 22.05 25.07
N GLY A 152 8.66 21.90 25.40
CA GLY A 152 7.70 22.99 25.49
C GLY A 152 6.90 23.23 24.21
N GLU A 153 7.03 22.35 23.21
CA GLU A 153 6.27 22.38 21.97
C GLU A 153 4.82 21.90 22.21
N PRO A 154 3.79 22.54 21.60
CA PRO A 154 2.41 22.14 21.81
C PRO A 154 2.10 20.78 21.19
N ILE A 155 1.40 19.93 21.92
CA ILE A 155 0.95 18.61 21.43
C ILE A 155 -0.46 18.75 20.85
N ILE A 156 -0.57 18.68 19.52
CA ILE A 156 -1.82 18.84 18.76
C ILE A 156 -2.57 17.50 18.71
N GLY A 157 -3.89 17.50 19.04
CA GLY A 157 -4.71 16.29 18.98
C GLY A 157 -4.52 15.32 20.13
N ALA A 158 -3.89 15.75 21.24
CA ALA A 158 -3.83 14.96 22.47
C ALA A 158 -5.24 14.71 23.02
N ASN A 159 -5.53 13.47 23.40
CA ASN A 159 -6.84 13.06 23.88
C ASN A 159 -6.94 13.23 25.41
N ILE A 160 -7.96 13.95 25.87
CA ILE A 160 -8.24 14.19 27.27
C ILE A 160 -9.60 13.57 27.61
N LYS A 161 -9.64 12.63 28.54
CA LYS A 161 -10.87 11.97 29.02
C LYS A 161 -11.02 12.08 30.51
N LEU A 162 -12.25 12.19 30.98
CA LEU A 162 -12.57 12.11 32.43
C LEU A 162 -12.52 10.63 32.83
N LYS A 163 -11.72 10.30 33.85
CA LYS A 163 -11.60 8.94 34.40
C LYS A 163 -12.96 8.47 34.97
N GLY A 164 -13.41 7.31 34.52
CA GLY A 164 -14.66 6.71 35.00
C GLY A 164 -15.94 7.23 34.34
N ALA A 165 -15.86 8.15 33.35
CA ALA A 165 -17.02 8.64 32.62
C ALA A 165 -16.96 8.20 31.14
N GLN A 166 -17.98 7.53 30.66
CA GLN A 166 -18.14 7.23 29.24
C GLN A 166 -18.63 8.50 28.49
N GLY A 167 -17.90 8.91 27.47
CA GLY A 167 -18.31 9.98 26.53
C GLY A 167 -17.91 11.41 26.94
N THR A 168 -17.26 11.63 28.11
CA THR A 168 -16.76 12.95 28.49
C THR A 168 -15.27 13.08 28.15
N GLY A 169 -14.95 13.81 27.10
CA GLY A 169 -13.56 14.02 26.66
C GLY A 169 -13.47 15.12 25.61
N THR A 170 -12.24 15.55 25.32
CA THR A 170 -11.90 16.54 24.30
C THR A 170 -10.52 16.24 23.72
N ILE A 171 -10.12 16.95 22.68
CA ILE A 171 -8.78 16.90 22.09
C ILE A 171 -8.17 18.30 22.09
N THR A 172 -6.83 18.38 22.06
CA THR A 172 -6.12 19.66 21.96
C THR A 172 -6.18 20.24 20.55
N ASP A 173 -6.23 21.57 20.47
CA ASP A 173 -6.16 22.34 19.22
C ASP A 173 -4.70 22.47 18.70
N VAL A 174 -4.50 23.32 17.66
CA VAL A 174 -3.19 23.52 17.00
C VAL A 174 -2.16 24.24 17.89
N GLU A 175 -2.59 24.92 18.94
CA GLU A 175 -1.74 25.52 19.98
C GLU A 175 -1.61 24.61 21.23
N GLY A 176 -2.12 23.39 21.17
CA GLY A 176 -2.09 22.44 22.29
C GLY A 176 -3.10 22.73 23.39
N ASN A 177 -4.06 23.63 23.19
CA ASN A 177 -5.04 24.02 24.21
C ASN A 177 -6.25 23.10 24.19
N PHE A 178 -6.86 22.92 25.36
CA PHE A 178 -8.12 22.18 25.52
C PHE A 178 -9.08 22.90 26.48
N LYS A 179 -10.36 22.56 26.35
CA LYS A 179 -11.42 22.96 27.30
C LYS A 179 -12.33 21.74 27.54
N LEU A 180 -12.63 21.47 28.79
CA LEU A 180 -13.48 20.35 29.18
C LEU A 180 -14.23 20.69 30.48
N GLU A 181 -15.52 20.37 30.53
CA GLU A 181 -16.33 20.52 31.75
C GLU A 181 -16.26 19.22 32.56
N VAL A 182 -15.80 19.30 33.82
CA VAL A 182 -15.54 18.13 34.66
C VAL A 182 -15.86 18.45 36.14
N PRO A 183 -16.10 17.41 36.95
CA PRO A 183 -16.24 17.60 38.40
C PRO A 183 -14.99 18.21 39.03
N THR A 184 -15.16 19.04 40.08
CA THR A 184 -14.07 19.74 40.77
C THR A 184 -12.96 18.82 41.27
N ASN A 185 -13.29 17.58 41.61
CA ASN A 185 -12.36 16.52 42.04
C ASN A 185 -12.12 15.45 40.98
N GLY A 186 -12.42 15.74 39.69
CA GLY A 186 -12.23 14.82 38.58
C GLY A 186 -10.75 14.53 38.33
N VAL A 187 -10.47 13.36 37.73
CA VAL A 187 -9.14 12.98 37.25
C VAL A 187 -9.20 12.90 35.73
N LEU A 188 -8.34 13.62 35.06
CA LEU A 188 -8.19 13.60 33.60
C LEU A 188 -7.17 12.52 33.22
N ILE A 189 -7.52 11.70 32.24
CA ILE A 189 -6.57 10.82 31.55
C ILE A 189 -6.17 11.53 30.27
N VAL A 190 -4.89 11.86 30.17
CA VAL A 190 -4.30 12.52 29.00
C VAL A 190 -3.40 11.51 28.27
N SER A 191 -3.64 11.34 26.97
CA SER A 191 -2.89 10.39 26.16
C SER A 191 -2.67 10.95 24.75
N PHE A 192 -1.49 10.68 24.22
CA PHE A 192 -1.12 10.98 22.84
C PHE A 192 -0.14 9.93 22.31
N ILE A 193 -0.17 9.65 21.02
CA ILE A 193 0.71 8.64 20.40
C ILE A 193 2.16 9.07 20.52
N GLY A 194 3.02 8.22 21.10
CA GLY A 194 4.43 8.50 21.33
C GLY A 194 4.74 9.22 22.65
N TYR A 195 3.73 9.40 23.52
CA TYR A 195 3.89 10.00 24.84
C TYR A 195 3.30 9.12 25.93
N GLN A 196 3.86 9.18 27.14
CA GLN A 196 3.37 8.44 28.30
C GLN A 196 2.00 8.96 28.71
N GLN A 197 1.03 8.05 28.84
CA GLN A 197 -0.28 8.39 29.37
C GLN A 197 -0.16 8.89 30.80
N GLN A 198 -0.80 10.02 31.10
CA GLN A 198 -0.79 10.63 32.42
C GLN A 198 -2.19 10.77 33.00
N GLU A 199 -2.30 10.57 34.32
CA GLU A 199 -3.49 10.90 35.08
C GLU A 199 -3.27 12.23 35.82
N VAL A 200 -4.12 13.22 35.56
CA VAL A 200 -4.00 14.57 36.13
C VAL A 200 -5.24 14.89 36.95
N ALA A 201 -5.09 15.02 38.26
CA ALA A 201 -6.16 15.42 39.13
C ALA A 201 -6.47 16.91 38.97
N VAL A 202 -7.75 17.24 38.77
CA VAL A 202 -8.22 18.61 38.58
C VAL A 202 -8.11 19.44 39.85
N ASN A 203 -8.47 18.88 41.01
CA ASN A 203 -8.34 19.49 42.33
C ASN A 203 -8.87 20.94 42.40
N GLY A 204 -9.98 21.23 41.70
CA GLY A 204 -10.59 22.56 41.66
C GLY A 204 -9.87 23.59 40.80
N LYS A 205 -8.80 23.22 40.10
CA LYS A 205 -8.06 24.14 39.19
C LYS A 205 -8.84 24.33 37.88
N THR A 206 -9.01 25.57 37.48
CA THR A 206 -9.65 25.95 36.20
C THR A 206 -8.69 26.04 35.05
N MET A 207 -7.36 26.09 35.30
CA MET A 207 -6.30 26.09 34.31
C MET A 207 -5.24 25.05 34.64
N LEU A 208 -4.90 24.20 33.68
CA LEU A 208 -3.91 23.16 33.81
C LEU A 208 -2.84 23.29 32.72
N LYS A 209 -1.58 23.26 33.10
CA LYS A 209 -0.47 23.09 32.16
C LYS A 209 0.10 21.68 32.34
N ILE A 210 -0.08 20.85 31.32
CA ILE A 210 0.29 19.44 31.34
C ILE A 210 1.51 19.26 30.45
N LYS A 211 2.57 18.71 31.01
CA LYS A 211 3.80 18.38 30.30
C LYS A 211 3.85 16.87 30.11
N MET A 212 3.75 16.38 28.90
CA MET A 212 3.87 14.96 28.59
C MET A 212 5.32 14.61 28.31
N ALA A 213 5.79 13.54 28.93
CA ALA A 213 7.07 12.93 28.59
C ALA A 213 6.88 12.02 27.38
N GLU A 214 7.86 12.05 26.48
CA GLU A 214 7.92 11.03 25.42
C GLU A 214 7.98 9.64 26.04
N ASP A 215 7.28 8.71 25.41
CA ASP A 215 7.29 7.33 25.88
C ASP A 215 8.66 6.72 25.65
N ALA A 216 9.47 6.70 26.69
CA ALA A 216 10.83 6.13 26.67
C ALA A 216 10.85 4.59 26.57
N GLU A 217 9.69 3.93 26.43
CA GLU A 217 9.62 2.48 26.18
C GLU A 217 10.17 2.05 24.80
N MET A 218 10.81 2.94 24.03
CA MET A 218 11.58 2.56 22.83
C MET A 218 12.70 1.53 23.08
N ILE A 219 13.01 1.20 24.33
CA ILE A 219 14.08 0.26 24.66
C ILE A 219 13.67 -1.20 24.42
N ASP A 220 12.39 -1.52 24.51
CA ASP A 220 11.83 -2.85 24.30
C ASP A 220 11.03 -2.99 23.00
N GLU A 221 11.22 -2.07 22.04
CA GLU A 221 10.52 -2.13 20.76
C GLU A 221 10.87 -3.43 20.02
N VAL A 222 9.82 -4.18 19.72
CA VAL A 222 9.91 -5.41 18.94
C VAL A 222 9.85 -5.05 17.46
N VAL A 223 10.88 -5.43 16.73
CA VAL A 223 10.97 -5.26 15.28
C VAL A 223 10.85 -6.59 14.56
N VAL A 224 10.33 -6.57 13.36
CA VAL A 224 10.30 -7.75 12.49
C VAL A 224 11.64 -7.84 11.77
N THR A 225 12.34 -8.95 11.96
CA THR A 225 13.62 -9.24 11.32
C THR A 225 13.44 -10.21 10.14
N ALA A 226 14.54 -10.67 9.56
CA ALA A 226 14.52 -11.62 8.46
C ALA A 226 13.65 -12.85 8.78
N LEU A 227 13.00 -13.40 7.76
CA LEU A 227 12.07 -14.53 7.84
C LEU A 227 10.81 -14.25 8.70
N GLY A 228 10.50 -12.95 8.98
CA GLY A 228 9.35 -12.58 9.79
C GLY A 228 9.51 -12.84 11.30
N ILE A 229 10.74 -13.12 11.77
CA ILE A 229 11.03 -13.39 13.18
C ILE A 229 11.01 -12.08 13.96
N LYS A 230 10.20 -12.02 15.01
CA LYS A 230 10.13 -10.87 15.92
C LYS A 230 11.29 -10.90 16.92
N ARG A 231 11.99 -9.78 17.07
CA ARG A 231 13.12 -9.62 18.01
C ARG A 231 13.11 -8.23 18.65
N GLU A 232 13.62 -8.14 19.86
CA GLU A 232 13.84 -6.86 20.52
C GLU A 232 14.94 -6.08 19.79
N GLU A 233 14.72 -4.80 19.50
CA GLU A 233 15.71 -3.97 18.81
C GLU A 233 17.04 -3.90 19.57
N LYS A 234 16.98 -3.89 20.90
CA LYS A 234 18.19 -3.86 21.72
C LYS A 234 19.13 -5.06 21.51
N ALA A 235 18.59 -6.22 21.12
CA ALA A 235 19.36 -7.45 20.90
C ALA A 235 20.08 -7.47 19.53
N LEU A 236 19.72 -6.58 18.58
CA LEU A 236 20.26 -6.65 17.23
C LEU A 236 21.65 -6.03 17.10
N GLY A 237 22.60 -6.77 16.51
CA GLY A 237 23.95 -6.30 16.20
C GLY A 237 24.02 -5.37 14.97
N TYR A 238 22.88 -5.09 14.29
CA TYR A 238 22.78 -4.24 13.10
C TYR A 238 21.70 -3.16 13.28
N ALA A 239 21.66 -2.20 12.33
CA ALA A 239 20.72 -1.09 12.42
C ALA A 239 19.37 -1.46 11.83
N VAL A 240 18.31 -1.27 12.59
CA VAL A 240 16.91 -1.34 12.13
C VAL A 240 16.24 -0.01 12.44
N GLN A 241 15.25 0.35 11.65
CA GLN A 241 14.37 1.48 11.95
C GLN A 241 12.95 1.14 11.57
N LYS A 242 12.04 1.29 12.53
CA LYS A 242 10.63 1.01 12.37
C LYS A 242 9.83 2.29 12.11
N VAL A 243 8.86 2.18 11.23
CA VAL A 243 7.87 3.22 10.94
C VAL A 243 6.49 2.62 11.10
N GLY A 244 5.73 3.08 12.09
CA GLY A 244 4.36 2.61 12.32
C GLY A 244 3.41 2.99 11.20
N GLY A 245 2.43 2.13 10.91
CA GLY A 245 1.46 2.32 9.84
C GLY A 245 0.60 3.58 10.00
N SER A 246 0.33 4.03 11.23
CA SER A 246 -0.38 5.29 11.49
C SER A 246 0.35 6.50 10.90
N LYS A 247 1.70 6.55 11.01
CA LYS A 247 2.53 7.61 10.42
C LYS A 247 2.53 7.57 8.88
N LEU A 248 2.24 6.42 8.27
CA LEU A 248 2.17 6.24 6.82
C LEU A 248 0.78 6.55 6.26
N SER A 249 -0.25 6.40 7.07
CA SER A 249 -1.66 6.60 6.69
C SER A 249 -2.20 8.02 6.99
N THR A 250 -1.42 8.88 7.63
CA THR A 250 -1.81 10.28 7.93
C THR A 250 -2.02 11.09 6.65
N VAL A 251 -1.07 11.00 5.71
CA VAL A 251 -1.19 11.53 4.36
C VAL A 251 -1.13 10.34 3.41
N LYS A 252 -2.17 10.14 2.60
CA LYS A 252 -2.31 8.97 1.72
C LYS A 252 -1.98 9.35 0.28
N PRO A 253 -0.71 9.36 -0.12
CA PRO A 253 -0.33 9.56 -1.51
C PRO A 253 -0.76 8.37 -2.36
N VAL A 254 -0.70 8.51 -3.67
CA VAL A 254 -0.95 7.40 -4.61
C VAL A 254 0.00 6.22 -4.36
N ASN A 255 1.25 6.54 -3.99
CA ASN A 255 2.29 5.54 -3.71
C ASN A 255 2.78 5.69 -2.27
N ILE A 256 2.64 4.62 -1.47
CA ILE A 256 3.03 4.60 -0.06
C ILE A 256 4.54 4.82 0.14
N ALA A 257 5.39 4.49 -0.84
CA ALA A 257 6.83 4.74 -0.77
C ALA A 257 7.16 6.23 -0.56
N THR A 258 6.34 7.13 -1.12
CA THR A 258 6.48 8.59 -0.89
C THR A 258 6.35 8.95 0.59
N SER A 259 5.50 8.24 1.35
CA SER A 259 5.33 8.47 2.80
C SER A 259 6.55 8.08 3.63
N LEU A 260 7.53 7.37 3.07
CA LEU A 260 8.79 7.03 3.75
C LEU A 260 9.86 8.13 3.60
N THR A 261 9.63 9.13 2.75
CA THR A 261 10.57 10.25 2.54
C THR A 261 10.87 10.95 3.86
N GLY A 262 12.16 11.03 4.20
CA GLY A 262 12.65 11.69 5.42
C GLY A 262 12.37 10.95 6.73
N LYS A 263 11.69 9.80 6.71
CA LYS A 263 11.32 9.04 7.93
C LYS A 263 12.33 7.96 8.30
N VAL A 264 13.19 7.55 7.36
CA VAL A 264 14.18 6.48 7.57
C VAL A 264 15.57 6.97 7.22
N ALA A 265 16.46 7.02 8.20
CA ALA A 265 17.83 7.42 7.98
C ALA A 265 18.56 6.46 7.00
N GLY A 266 19.20 7.03 5.97
CA GLY A 266 19.89 6.29 4.91
C GLY A 266 19.00 5.68 3.83
N LEU A 267 17.68 5.88 3.91
CA LEU A 267 16.75 5.58 2.82
C LEU A 267 16.49 6.84 1.99
N ASN A 268 16.94 6.84 0.76
CA ASN A 268 16.63 7.88 -0.21
C ASN A 268 15.40 7.47 -1.02
N VAL A 269 14.40 8.34 -1.05
CA VAL A 269 13.17 8.16 -1.82
C VAL A 269 13.13 9.27 -2.87
N THR A 270 13.41 8.93 -4.11
CA THR A 270 13.37 9.87 -5.23
C THR A 270 12.01 9.75 -5.93
N ASN A 271 11.18 10.77 -5.74
CA ASN A 271 9.88 10.85 -6.42
C ASN A 271 10.08 11.22 -7.89
N SER A 272 9.27 10.65 -8.76
CA SER A 272 9.24 11.01 -10.17
C SER A 272 8.26 12.16 -10.41
N THR A 273 8.57 13.01 -11.39
CA THR A 273 7.64 14.00 -11.94
C THR A 273 6.65 13.38 -12.92
N GLU A 274 6.96 12.18 -13.40
CA GLU A 274 6.08 11.45 -14.31
C GLU A 274 4.85 10.92 -13.58
N PHE A 275 3.70 11.03 -14.22
CA PHE A 275 2.44 10.61 -13.65
C PHE A 275 2.46 9.12 -13.30
N ASN A 276 2.15 8.81 -12.05
CA ASN A 276 2.01 7.46 -11.52
C ASN A 276 3.28 6.58 -11.62
N THR A 277 4.44 7.15 -11.87
CA THR A 277 5.71 6.44 -11.78
C THR A 277 6.05 6.22 -10.31
N ALA A 278 6.39 4.98 -9.96
CA ALA A 278 6.76 4.64 -8.60
C ALA A 278 8.05 5.35 -8.19
N PRO A 279 8.15 5.87 -6.95
CA PRO A 279 9.41 6.40 -6.45
C PRO A 279 10.52 5.36 -6.47
N THR A 280 11.72 5.79 -6.76
CA THR A 280 12.92 4.96 -6.63
C THR A 280 13.36 4.95 -5.18
N LEU A 281 13.49 3.76 -4.61
CA LEU A 281 13.98 3.54 -3.25
C LEU A 281 15.43 3.09 -3.28
N LYS A 282 16.30 3.83 -2.60
CA LYS A 282 17.72 3.48 -2.44
C LYS A 282 18.08 3.51 -0.97
N LEU A 283 18.48 2.36 -0.43
CA LEU A 283 18.99 2.24 0.92
C LEU A 283 20.52 2.21 0.88
N ARG A 284 21.17 3.28 1.40
CA ARG A 284 22.62 3.44 1.32
C ARG A 284 23.18 3.34 -0.11
N GLY A 285 22.43 3.83 -1.10
CA GLY A 285 22.81 3.81 -2.51
C GLY A 285 22.27 2.63 -3.33
N GLU A 286 21.84 1.54 -2.66
CA GLU A 286 21.42 0.30 -3.30
C GLU A 286 19.91 0.07 -3.19
N THR A 287 19.35 -0.79 -4.05
CA THR A 287 17.91 -1.13 -4.02
C THR A 287 17.65 -2.22 -2.98
N PRO A 288 16.87 -1.93 -1.90
CA PRO A 288 16.59 -2.90 -0.86
C PRO A 288 15.56 -3.95 -1.32
N LEU A 289 15.65 -5.15 -0.74
CA LEU A 289 14.64 -6.19 -0.93
C LEU A 289 13.31 -5.80 -0.27
N LEU A 290 12.21 -5.96 -0.97
CA LEU A 290 10.87 -5.84 -0.38
C LEU A 290 10.39 -7.19 0.14
N VAL A 291 9.99 -7.23 1.41
CA VAL A 291 9.44 -8.42 2.07
C VAL A 291 8.09 -8.05 2.67
N VAL A 292 7.05 -8.81 2.40
CA VAL A 292 5.72 -8.59 2.97
C VAL A 292 5.29 -9.82 3.75
N ASP A 293 4.93 -9.64 5.01
CA ASP A 293 4.58 -10.70 5.96
C ASP A 293 5.61 -11.86 6.00
N GLY A 294 6.89 -11.48 5.89
CA GLY A 294 8.03 -12.38 5.90
C GLY A 294 8.34 -13.07 4.58
N VAL A 295 7.59 -12.85 3.51
CA VAL A 295 7.82 -13.42 2.17
C VAL A 295 8.49 -12.40 1.25
N PRO A 296 9.66 -12.74 0.66
CA PRO A 296 10.36 -11.88 -0.30
C PRO A 296 9.81 -12.07 -1.72
N TYR A 297 8.73 -11.36 -2.05
CA TYR A 297 8.11 -11.42 -3.36
C TYR A 297 8.97 -10.78 -4.46
N SER A 298 8.73 -11.15 -5.73
CA SER A 298 9.48 -10.65 -6.88
C SER A 298 8.70 -9.65 -7.72
N ASN A 299 7.38 -9.79 -7.78
CA ASN A 299 6.53 -9.02 -8.70
C ASN A 299 5.65 -7.98 -7.97
N ILE A 300 5.82 -7.83 -6.66
CA ILE A 300 5.13 -6.85 -5.83
C ILE A 300 6.03 -5.65 -5.51
N SER A 301 5.45 -4.49 -5.40
CA SER A 301 6.08 -3.25 -4.95
C SER A 301 5.32 -2.64 -3.77
N LEU A 302 5.91 -1.68 -3.07
CA LEU A 302 5.20 -0.92 -2.02
C LEU A 302 3.92 -0.26 -2.55
N ASN A 303 3.88 0.06 -3.84
CA ASN A 303 2.68 0.63 -4.46
C ASN A 303 1.50 -0.36 -4.54
N ASP A 304 1.75 -1.64 -4.40
CA ASP A 304 0.73 -2.68 -4.49
C ASP A 304 0.06 -2.97 -3.12
N ILE A 305 0.49 -2.28 -2.05
CA ILE A 305 -0.04 -2.41 -0.69
C ILE A 305 -0.82 -1.14 -0.33
N ALA A 306 -2.04 -1.28 0.18
CA ALA A 306 -2.80 -0.13 0.64
C ALA A 306 -2.23 0.40 1.97
N ALA A 307 -2.11 1.73 2.12
CA ALA A 307 -1.58 2.36 3.33
C ALA A 307 -2.37 1.98 4.60
N ASP A 308 -3.69 1.82 4.45
CA ASP A 308 -4.59 1.42 5.54
C ASP A 308 -4.37 -0.02 6.03
N ASP A 309 -3.72 -0.86 5.21
CA ASP A 309 -3.46 -2.26 5.52
C ASP A 309 -2.09 -2.49 6.17
N ILE A 310 -1.25 -1.46 6.28
CA ILE A 310 0.08 -1.56 6.88
C ILE A 310 0.01 -1.36 8.38
N GLU A 311 0.57 -2.30 9.14
CA GLU A 311 0.80 -2.20 10.59
C GLU A 311 2.13 -1.51 10.88
N SER A 312 3.21 -1.96 10.24
CA SER A 312 4.54 -1.35 10.33
C SER A 312 5.38 -1.59 9.09
N VAL A 313 6.39 -0.75 8.93
CA VAL A 313 7.50 -0.93 8.00
C VAL A 313 8.80 -0.91 8.78
N ASP A 314 9.51 -2.04 8.78
CA ASP A 314 10.79 -2.19 9.44
C ASP A 314 11.90 -2.21 8.38
N VAL A 315 12.85 -1.27 8.44
CA VAL A 315 13.94 -1.15 7.46
C VAL A 315 15.23 -1.71 8.05
N LEU A 316 15.64 -2.86 7.51
CA LEU A 316 16.87 -3.56 7.90
C LEU A 316 18.04 -3.02 7.09
N LYS A 317 19.00 -2.37 7.78
CA LYS A 317 20.10 -1.63 7.13
C LYS A 317 21.38 -2.47 7.10
N GLY A 318 21.75 -2.90 5.91
CA GLY A 318 23.00 -3.61 5.64
C GLY A 318 22.85 -5.11 5.45
N ALA A 319 23.87 -5.70 4.86
CA ALA A 319 23.89 -7.07 4.38
C ALA A 319 23.74 -8.12 5.50
N THR A 320 24.22 -7.86 6.71
CA THR A 320 24.08 -8.77 7.85
C THR A 320 22.62 -8.99 8.25
N ALA A 321 21.81 -7.93 8.22
CA ALA A 321 20.39 -8.00 8.53
C ALA A 321 19.61 -8.88 7.55
N SER A 322 20.05 -8.93 6.30
CA SER A 322 19.42 -9.63 5.21
C SER A 322 20.14 -10.91 4.77
N ALA A 323 21.24 -11.31 5.46
CA ALA A 323 22.00 -12.52 5.13
C ALA A 323 21.10 -13.78 5.01
N LEU A 324 19.97 -13.80 5.76
CA LEU A 324 19.00 -14.91 5.69
C LEU A 324 18.15 -14.93 4.43
N TYR A 325 18.07 -13.82 3.67
CA TYR A 325 17.38 -13.76 2.37
C TYR A 325 18.30 -14.02 1.17
N GLY A 326 19.56 -14.35 1.44
CA GLY A 326 20.55 -14.66 0.41
C GLY A 326 20.97 -13.43 -0.40
N ALA A 327 21.42 -13.67 -1.62
CA ALA A 327 21.86 -12.65 -2.57
C ALA A 327 20.87 -11.49 -2.71
N ARG A 328 19.57 -11.78 -2.70
CA ARG A 328 18.48 -10.78 -2.83
C ARG A 328 18.46 -9.76 -1.69
N GLY A 329 18.95 -10.13 -0.51
CA GLY A 329 18.96 -9.28 0.67
C GLY A 329 20.29 -8.54 0.90
N GLY A 330 21.29 -8.65 0.01
CA GLY A 330 22.63 -8.08 0.19
C GLY A 330 22.65 -6.57 0.42
N SER A 331 21.70 -5.86 -0.15
CA SER A 331 21.53 -4.39 -0.04
C SER A 331 20.62 -3.94 1.11
N GLY A 332 20.21 -4.84 2.00
CA GLY A 332 19.22 -4.58 3.06
C GLY A 332 17.80 -4.95 2.64
N ALA A 333 16.84 -4.75 3.54
CA ALA A 333 15.45 -5.12 3.29
C ALA A 333 14.46 -4.12 3.89
N ILE A 334 13.34 -3.93 3.21
CA ILE A 334 12.14 -3.23 3.68
C ILE A 334 11.10 -4.30 4.02
N MET A 335 10.84 -4.49 5.30
CA MET A 335 9.90 -5.47 5.84
C MET A 335 8.56 -4.77 6.07
N VAL A 336 7.53 -5.17 5.37
CA VAL A 336 6.17 -4.68 5.56
C VAL A 336 5.38 -5.73 6.34
N THR A 337 4.79 -5.33 7.45
CA THR A 337 3.84 -6.14 8.20
C THR A 337 2.43 -5.62 7.94
N THR A 338 1.52 -6.49 7.51
CA THR A 338 0.13 -6.12 7.28
C THR A 338 -0.70 -6.25 8.55
N LYS A 339 -1.75 -5.42 8.65
CA LYS A 339 -2.69 -5.45 9.78
C LYS A 339 -3.51 -6.73 9.78
N LYS A 340 -3.67 -7.29 10.98
CA LYS A 340 -4.59 -8.38 11.30
C LYS A 340 -5.72 -7.88 12.20
N GLY A 341 -6.66 -8.72 12.58
CA GLY A 341 -7.60 -8.41 13.64
C GLY A 341 -6.86 -8.29 14.96
N SER A 342 -7.00 -7.17 15.65
CA SER A 342 -6.29 -6.90 16.92
C SER A 342 -7.22 -6.59 18.08
N GLN A 343 -8.45 -6.15 17.81
CA GLN A 343 -9.46 -5.86 18.83
C GLN A 343 -10.42 -7.02 18.92
N GLU A 344 -10.79 -7.41 20.16
CA GLU A 344 -11.76 -8.46 20.40
C GLU A 344 -13.13 -8.07 19.84
N GLY A 345 -13.82 -9.02 19.23
CA GLY A 345 -15.10 -8.82 18.57
C GLY A 345 -14.98 -8.31 17.13
N LEU A 346 -16.11 -7.88 16.59
CA LEU A 346 -16.23 -7.34 15.23
C LEU A 346 -15.88 -5.85 15.21
N ASN A 347 -14.96 -5.49 14.33
CA ASN A 347 -14.56 -4.09 14.10
C ASN A 347 -14.70 -3.74 12.60
N ILE A 348 -15.40 -2.64 12.31
CA ILE A 348 -15.57 -2.11 10.96
C ILE A 348 -14.93 -0.72 10.93
N SER A 349 -14.01 -0.49 10.00
CA SER A 349 -13.36 0.80 9.79
C SER A 349 -13.61 1.30 8.38
N VAL A 350 -14.02 2.55 8.27
CA VAL A 350 -14.22 3.25 6.98
C VAL A 350 -13.35 4.51 7.00
N ASN A 351 -12.45 4.60 6.04
CA ASN A 351 -11.55 5.74 5.88
C ASN A 351 -11.74 6.34 4.49
N SER A 352 -11.91 7.65 4.42
CA SER A 352 -11.97 8.38 3.15
C SER A 352 -11.06 9.60 3.26
N SER A 353 -10.26 9.83 2.24
CA SER A 353 -9.33 10.95 2.15
C SER A 353 -9.36 11.53 0.74
N THR A 354 -9.44 12.84 0.63
CA THR A 354 -9.33 13.56 -0.64
C THR A 354 -8.26 14.64 -0.52
N MET A 355 -7.34 14.65 -1.46
CA MET A 355 -6.28 15.63 -1.56
C MET A 355 -6.39 16.36 -2.89
N PHE A 356 -6.41 17.69 -2.88
CA PHE A 356 -6.43 18.53 -4.07
C PHE A 356 -5.04 19.07 -4.33
N ASN A 357 -4.58 18.99 -5.56
CA ASN A 357 -3.40 19.68 -6.04
C ASN A 357 -3.83 21.11 -6.44
N ALA A 358 -4.10 21.94 -5.44
CA ALA A 358 -4.56 23.31 -5.62
C ALA A 358 -3.55 24.29 -5.04
N GLY A 359 -3.58 25.53 -5.55
CA GLY A 359 -2.79 26.61 -5.02
C GLY A 359 -1.50 26.87 -5.80
N TYR A 360 -0.40 26.94 -5.12
CA TYR A 360 0.82 27.55 -5.60
C TYR A 360 1.76 26.53 -6.29
N LEU A 361 2.10 26.82 -7.55
CA LEU A 361 3.10 26.08 -8.31
C LEU A 361 4.38 26.91 -8.42
N VAL A 362 5.52 26.32 -8.09
CA VAL A 362 6.83 26.91 -8.35
C VAL A 362 7.23 26.55 -9.77
N LEU A 363 7.12 27.51 -10.68
CA LEU A 363 7.49 27.37 -12.08
C LEU A 363 8.70 28.26 -12.37
N PRO A 364 9.58 27.88 -13.31
CA PRO A 364 10.65 28.77 -13.75
C PRO A 364 10.06 30.01 -14.45
N GLU A 365 10.73 31.11 -14.30
CA GLU A 365 10.42 32.31 -15.09
C GLU A 365 10.71 32.07 -16.56
N VAL A 366 9.82 32.51 -17.42
CA VAL A 366 9.99 32.49 -18.88
C VAL A 366 10.13 33.89 -19.40
N GLN A 367 10.97 34.07 -20.44
CA GLN A 367 11.03 35.34 -21.11
C GLN A 367 9.70 35.63 -21.84
N HIS A 368 9.26 36.92 -21.87
CA HIS A 368 8.02 37.35 -22.50
C HIS A 368 8.18 38.69 -23.27
N GLY A 369 9.41 39.06 -23.52
CA GLY A 369 9.74 40.26 -24.27
C GLY A 369 9.99 40.06 -25.77
N TYR A 370 10.24 38.81 -26.16
CA TYR A 370 10.56 38.46 -27.55
C TYR A 370 9.67 37.29 -28.03
N SER A 371 9.35 37.29 -29.33
CA SER A 371 8.52 36.30 -29.97
C SER A 371 9.27 34.99 -30.24
N THR A 372 8.54 33.98 -30.67
CA THR A 372 9.07 32.85 -31.40
C THR A 372 9.88 33.34 -32.60
N GLY A 373 11.03 32.68 -32.89
CA GLY A 373 11.94 33.05 -33.96
C GLY A 373 13.37 33.22 -33.52
N GLN A 374 14.23 33.71 -34.44
CA GLN A 374 15.67 33.91 -34.20
C GLN A 374 16.22 35.16 -34.91
N GLY A 375 17.36 35.65 -34.45
CA GLY A 375 18.02 36.81 -35.05
C GLY A 375 17.19 38.07 -35.03
N GLY A 376 16.28 38.27 -34.07
CA GLY A 376 15.41 39.44 -33.92
C GLY A 376 14.27 39.49 -34.92
N LYS A 377 13.90 38.36 -35.54
CA LYS A 377 12.78 38.24 -36.47
C LYS A 377 11.88 37.08 -36.09
N TYR A 378 10.55 37.34 -36.17
CA TYR A 378 9.56 36.30 -36.02
C TYR A 378 9.74 35.25 -37.11
N THR A 379 9.78 33.98 -36.72
CA THR A 379 9.71 32.80 -37.64
C THR A 379 8.94 31.71 -36.93
N ALA A 380 8.21 30.90 -37.64
CA ALA A 380 7.49 29.75 -37.11
C ALA A 380 8.46 28.61 -36.76
N ALA A 381 9.45 28.89 -35.92
CA ALA A 381 10.49 27.96 -35.49
C ALA A 381 10.34 27.67 -33.98
N ASP A 382 11.23 26.86 -33.46
CA ASP A 382 11.31 26.49 -32.06
C ASP A 382 12.24 27.39 -31.21
N PHE A 383 12.86 28.41 -31.84
CA PHE A 383 13.67 29.39 -31.14
C PHE A 383 12.81 30.52 -30.59
N VAL A 384 13.29 31.21 -29.55
CA VAL A 384 12.53 32.20 -28.75
C VAL A 384 13.26 33.54 -28.70
N TRP A 385 13.97 33.91 -29.77
CA TRP A 385 14.70 35.18 -29.96
C TRP A 385 14.28 35.88 -31.25
N GLY A 386 12.96 35.98 -31.44
CA GLY A 386 12.34 36.67 -32.56
C GLY A 386 12.22 38.18 -32.38
N ASP A 387 11.18 38.79 -32.96
CA ASP A 387 10.87 40.18 -32.80
C ASP A 387 10.49 40.54 -31.36
N LYS A 388 10.75 41.80 -30.99
CA LYS A 388 10.30 42.34 -29.69
C LYS A 388 8.77 42.39 -29.66
N LEU A 389 8.17 41.90 -28.59
CA LEU A 389 6.74 41.90 -28.35
C LEU A 389 6.26 43.24 -27.76
N ASP A 390 4.97 43.52 -27.90
CA ASP A 390 4.24 44.65 -27.27
C ASP A 390 4.72 46.07 -27.68
N ILE A 391 5.30 46.18 -28.88
CA ILE A 391 5.79 47.43 -29.43
C ILE A 391 5.03 47.90 -30.70
N GLY A 392 3.84 47.35 -30.95
CA GLY A 392 3.01 47.68 -32.11
C GLY A 392 3.42 47.09 -33.44
N ARG A 393 4.34 46.09 -33.45
CA ARG A 393 4.71 45.31 -34.64
C ARG A 393 3.71 44.24 -34.94
N THR A 394 3.62 43.86 -36.20
CA THR A 394 2.85 42.69 -36.72
C THR A 394 3.79 41.72 -37.37
N ALA A 395 3.34 40.48 -37.50
CA ALA A 395 3.97 39.41 -38.30
C ALA A 395 2.92 38.45 -38.83
N VAL A 396 3.29 37.73 -39.87
CA VAL A 396 2.47 36.61 -40.33
C VAL A 396 2.56 35.48 -39.37
N GLN A 397 1.51 35.29 -38.58
CA GLN A 397 1.38 34.27 -37.55
C GLN A 397 0.29 33.27 -37.89
N TYR A 398 0.35 32.07 -37.35
CA TYR A 398 -0.68 31.05 -37.51
C TYR A 398 -1.90 31.38 -36.59
N ASP A 399 -3.10 31.42 -37.19
CA ASP A 399 -4.35 31.59 -36.47
C ASP A 399 -4.99 30.22 -36.19
N PRO A 400 -5.07 29.77 -34.90
CA PRO A 400 -5.64 28.45 -34.56
C PRO A 400 -7.15 28.31 -34.80
N TYR A 401 -7.87 29.40 -35.08
CA TYR A 401 -9.31 29.40 -35.33
C TYR A 401 -9.67 29.32 -36.80
N THR A 402 -8.87 29.97 -37.69
CA THR A 402 -9.08 29.95 -39.13
C THR A 402 -8.17 28.96 -39.85
N TYR A 403 -7.13 28.45 -39.13
CA TYR A 403 -6.10 27.54 -39.65
C TYR A 403 -5.25 28.16 -40.77
N GLU A 404 -5.14 29.47 -40.77
CA GLU A 404 -4.44 30.23 -41.81
C GLU A 404 -3.29 31.04 -41.23
N TRP A 405 -2.26 31.26 -42.02
CA TRP A 405 -1.19 32.21 -41.74
C TRP A 405 -1.63 33.60 -42.17
N LYS A 406 -1.73 34.55 -41.23
CA LYS A 406 -2.14 35.90 -41.53
C LYS A 406 -1.42 36.93 -40.67
N GLU A 407 -1.46 38.19 -41.13
CA GLU A 407 -0.85 39.30 -40.40
C GLU A 407 -1.57 39.52 -39.06
N MET A 408 -0.84 39.41 -37.93
CA MET A 408 -1.39 39.62 -36.60
C MET A 408 -0.41 40.38 -35.73
N PRO A 409 -0.88 41.11 -34.72
CA PRO A 409 -0.01 41.84 -33.78
C PRO A 409 0.92 40.88 -33.00
N LEU A 410 2.19 41.28 -32.85
CA LEU A 410 3.16 40.59 -32.00
C LEU A 410 2.99 41.04 -30.56
N VAL A 411 2.23 40.29 -29.80
CA VAL A 411 1.93 40.60 -28.39
C VAL A 411 2.21 39.38 -27.48
N SER A 412 2.66 39.67 -26.27
CA SER A 412 2.93 38.64 -25.26
C SER A 412 1.61 38.10 -24.68
N LYS A 413 1.23 36.91 -25.03
CA LYS A 413 -0.03 36.22 -24.58
C LYS A 413 0.26 35.06 -23.63
N GLY A 414 1.42 34.45 -23.75
CA GLY A 414 1.72 33.13 -23.27
C GLY A 414 2.66 33.01 -22.08
N LYS A 415 2.89 34.11 -21.31
CA LYS A 415 3.78 34.03 -20.13
C LYS A 415 3.33 32.98 -19.09
N ASP A 416 2.04 32.66 -19.05
CA ASP A 416 1.44 31.67 -18.17
C ASP A 416 1.03 30.37 -18.90
N ASN A 417 1.55 30.11 -20.11
CA ASN A 417 1.14 28.96 -20.94
C ASN A 417 1.18 27.63 -20.21
N PHE A 418 2.28 27.36 -19.50
CA PHE A 418 2.39 26.11 -18.75
C PHE A 418 1.32 25.99 -17.66
N LYS A 419 1.09 27.07 -16.90
CA LYS A 419 0.04 27.12 -15.86
C LYS A 419 -1.37 27.00 -16.47
N ASN A 420 -1.60 27.65 -17.60
CA ASN A 420 -2.89 27.64 -18.31
C ASN A 420 -3.21 26.28 -18.94
N PHE A 421 -2.17 25.47 -19.21
CA PHE A 421 -2.32 24.10 -19.70
C PHE A 421 -2.71 23.13 -18.60
N LEU A 422 -2.31 23.39 -17.34
CA LEU A 422 -2.57 22.49 -16.22
C LEU A 422 -4.05 22.51 -15.79
N GLU A 423 -4.52 21.37 -15.33
CA GLU A 423 -5.82 21.18 -14.69
C GLU A 423 -5.65 21.01 -13.17
N THR A 424 -6.73 21.22 -12.42
CA THR A 424 -6.72 20.87 -10.99
C THR A 424 -6.71 19.36 -10.83
N GLY A 425 -5.61 18.85 -10.32
CA GLY A 425 -5.47 17.45 -9.96
C GLY A 425 -6.08 17.14 -8.59
N PHE A 426 -6.58 15.93 -8.42
CA PHE A 426 -7.00 15.45 -7.09
C PHE A 426 -6.83 13.95 -6.94
N ILE A 427 -6.61 13.52 -5.69
CA ILE A 427 -6.48 12.13 -5.31
C ILE A 427 -7.56 11.82 -4.29
N THR A 428 -8.36 10.78 -4.52
CA THR A 428 -9.23 10.20 -3.50
C THR A 428 -8.70 8.82 -3.12
N ASN A 429 -8.67 8.56 -1.83
CA ASN A 429 -8.28 7.27 -1.28
C ASN A 429 -9.35 6.83 -0.28
N ASN A 430 -10.09 5.78 -0.61
CA ASN A 430 -11.20 5.26 0.17
C ASN A 430 -10.89 3.83 0.58
N ASN A 431 -11.07 3.51 1.84
CA ASN A 431 -10.85 2.17 2.38
C ASN A 431 -12.03 1.78 3.28
N ILE A 432 -12.47 0.55 3.13
CA ILE A 432 -13.35 -0.13 4.09
C ILE A 432 -12.67 -1.41 4.54
N SER A 433 -12.60 -1.64 5.84
CA SER A 433 -12.07 -2.88 6.39
C SER A 433 -12.97 -3.44 7.47
N ILE A 434 -13.04 -4.75 7.52
CA ILE A 434 -13.79 -5.54 8.51
C ILE A 434 -12.78 -6.48 9.14
N SER A 435 -12.73 -6.51 10.46
CA SER A 435 -11.92 -7.48 11.21
C SER A 435 -12.69 -8.05 12.36
N GLN A 436 -12.37 -9.29 12.69
CA GLN A 436 -12.92 -10.00 13.84
C GLN A 436 -11.81 -10.76 14.53
N THR A 437 -11.76 -10.66 15.86
CA THR A 437 -10.82 -11.39 16.69
C THR A 437 -11.58 -12.15 17.77
N GLY A 438 -11.22 -13.39 17.99
CA GLY A 438 -11.81 -14.26 18.98
C GLY A 438 -10.76 -15.17 19.63
N LYS A 439 -11.23 -16.08 20.48
CA LYS A 439 -10.37 -16.98 21.27
C LYS A 439 -9.36 -17.80 20.47
N TYR A 440 -9.69 -18.15 19.23
CA TYR A 440 -8.88 -19.07 18.42
C TYR A 440 -8.11 -18.41 17.30
N GLY A 441 -8.28 -17.11 17.08
CA GLY A 441 -7.57 -16.39 16.03
C GLY A 441 -8.26 -15.11 15.58
N SER A 442 -7.75 -14.54 14.50
CA SER A 442 -8.25 -13.29 13.94
C SER A 442 -8.45 -13.41 12.43
N PHE A 443 -9.34 -12.57 11.92
CA PHE A 443 -9.60 -12.40 10.50
C PHE A 443 -9.71 -10.92 10.18
N ARG A 444 -9.19 -10.50 9.03
CA ARG A 444 -9.37 -9.15 8.48
C ARG A 444 -9.56 -9.21 6.97
N SER A 445 -10.50 -8.42 6.46
CA SER A 445 -10.69 -8.15 5.04
C SER A 445 -10.74 -6.65 4.81
N SER A 446 -10.15 -6.16 3.74
CA SER A 446 -10.05 -4.75 3.42
C SER A 446 -10.18 -4.52 1.91
N LEU A 447 -10.92 -3.50 1.53
CA LEU A 447 -11.06 -3.02 0.16
C LEU A 447 -10.66 -1.55 0.09
N SER A 448 -9.68 -1.26 -0.73
CA SER A 448 -9.20 0.11 -0.99
C SER A 448 -9.42 0.49 -2.44
N HIS A 449 -9.84 1.71 -2.68
CA HIS A 449 -9.95 2.33 -4.00
C HIS A 449 -9.20 3.65 -4.01
N VAL A 450 -8.29 3.81 -4.96
CA VAL A 450 -7.55 5.05 -5.21
C VAL A 450 -7.90 5.54 -6.60
N TYR A 451 -8.42 6.76 -6.67
CA TYR A 451 -8.55 7.51 -7.91
C TYR A 451 -7.60 8.70 -7.89
N ASN A 452 -6.80 8.86 -8.94
CA ASN A 452 -5.89 9.98 -9.11
C ASN A 452 -6.17 10.65 -10.46
N LYS A 453 -6.61 11.91 -10.43
CA LYS A 453 -6.62 12.81 -11.57
C LYS A 453 -5.33 13.62 -11.53
N GLY A 454 -4.50 13.48 -12.56
CA GLY A 454 -3.27 14.27 -12.71
C GLY A 454 -3.54 15.75 -12.98
N GLN A 455 -2.47 16.54 -12.99
CA GLN A 455 -2.53 17.96 -13.33
C GLN A 455 -2.42 18.21 -14.83
N TYR A 456 -1.89 17.28 -15.61
CA TYR A 456 -1.90 17.39 -17.07
C TYR A 456 -3.24 16.88 -17.63
N PRO A 457 -3.74 17.45 -18.71
CA PRO A 457 -4.97 17.00 -19.35
C PRO A 457 -4.94 15.48 -19.65
N ASN A 458 -6.07 14.82 -19.50
CA ASN A 458 -6.27 13.39 -19.76
C ASN A 458 -5.48 12.41 -18.85
N GLN A 459 -4.81 12.87 -17.80
CA GLN A 459 -4.14 11.98 -16.86
C GLN A 459 -5.09 11.48 -15.77
N ARG A 460 -5.27 10.17 -15.67
CA ARG A 460 -6.10 9.53 -14.64
C ARG A 460 -5.66 8.10 -14.38
N LEU A 461 -5.80 7.71 -13.13
CA LEU A 461 -5.53 6.38 -12.63
C LEU A 461 -6.69 5.92 -11.75
N ASN A 462 -7.11 4.68 -11.90
CA ASN A 462 -7.90 3.94 -10.95
C ASN A 462 -7.10 2.74 -10.44
N LYS A 463 -7.10 2.52 -9.12
CA LYS A 463 -6.49 1.37 -8.49
C LYS A 463 -7.42 0.78 -7.45
N ILE A 464 -7.61 -0.52 -7.48
CA ILE A 464 -8.36 -1.29 -6.49
C ILE A 464 -7.38 -2.25 -5.82
N THR A 465 -7.37 -2.27 -4.49
CA THR A 465 -6.62 -3.23 -3.69
C THR A 465 -7.59 -3.95 -2.77
N TYR A 466 -7.66 -5.27 -2.87
CA TYR A 466 -8.40 -6.12 -1.95
C TYR A 466 -7.42 -6.97 -1.16
N SER A 467 -7.51 -6.94 0.16
CA SER A 467 -6.68 -7.73 1.05
C SER A 467 -7.52 -8.57 1.98
N VAL A 468 -7.05 -9.76 2.26
CA VAL A 468 -7.63 -10.68 3.24
C VAL A 468 -6.49 -11.36 3.97
N GLY A 469 -6.62 -11.52 5.28
CA GLY A 469 -5.64 -12.21 6.09
C GLY A 469 -6.19 -12.59 7.46
N GLY A 470 -5.49 -13.50 8.11
CA GLY A 470 -5.87 -13.95 9.44
C GLY A 470 -4.87 -14.94 10.02
N ASP A 471 -5.08 -15.23 11.26
CA ASP A 471 -4.34 -16.25 12.00
C ASP A 471 -5.27 -17.11 12.81
N MET A 472 -4.80 -18.31 13.16
CA MET A 472 -5.56 -19.29 13.92
C MET A 472 -4.63 -20.14 14.78
N LYS A 473 -5.02 -20.39 16.03
CA LYS A 473 -4.23 -21.20 16.96
C LYS A 473 -5.08 -22.29 17.61
N PHE A 474 -4.66 -23.54 17.46
CA PHE A 474 -5.25 -24.73 18.04
C PHE A 474 -4.21 -25.53 18.83
N GLY A 475 -4.18 -25.34 20.14
CA GLY A 475 -3.20 -26.01 20.99
C GLY A 475 -1.77 -25.71 20.57
N LYS A 476 -1.06 -26.72 20.07
CA LYS A 476 0.34 -26.61 19.58
C LYS A 476 0.47 -26.17 18.13
N LEU A 477 -0.63 -26.10 17.38
CA LEU A 477 -0.66 -25.71 15.97
C LEU A 477 -1.07 -24.24 15.83
N SER A 478 -0.32 -23.50 15.05
CA SER A 478 -0.67 -22.12 14.66
C SER A 478 -0.60 -22.00 13.14
N PHE A 479 -1.59 -21.36 12.55
CA PHE A 479 -1.65 -21.06 11.13
C PHE A 479 -1.79 -19.57 10.94
N GLU A 480 -1.22 -19.07 9.86
CA GLU A 480 -1.33 -17.67 9.45
C GLU A 480 -1.34 -17.64 7.93
N GLY A 481 -2.17 -16.79 7.35
CA GLY A 481 -2.21 -16.65 5.90
C GLY A 481 -2.83 -15.33 5.47
N GLY A 482 -2.54 -14.95 4.23
CA GLY A 482 -3.08 -13.74 3.64
C GLY A 482 -2.96 -13.74 2.13
N ALA A 483 -3.77 -12.89 1.51
CA ALA A 483 -3.73 -12.62 0.09
C ALA A 483 -4.03 -11.14 -0.17
N ILE A 484 -3.33 -10.56 -1.14
CA ILE A 484 -3.58 -9.21 -1.64
C ILE A 484 -3.77 -9.30 -3.15
N TYR A 485 -4.87 -8.77 -3.64
CA TYR A 485 -5.14 -8.59 -5.06
C TYR A 485 -5.12 -7.11 -5.41
N ASN A 486 -4.41 -6.77 -6.48
CA ASN A 486 -4.32 -5.42 -7.02
C ASN A 486 -4.77 -5.39 -8.48
N LYS A 487 -5.63 -4.44 -8.78
CA LYS A 487 -5.97 -4.07 -10.15
C LYS A 487 -5.69 -2.60 -10.38
N ARG A 488 -5.00 -2.31 -11.47
CA ARG A 488 -4.72 -0.95 -11.91
C ARG A 488 -5.24 -0.71 -13.31
N PHE A 489 -5.94 0.40 -13.48
CA PHE A 489 -6.37 0.95 -14.76
C PHE A 489 -5.61 2.26 -14.99
N TYR A 490 -4.86 2.32 -16.05
CA TYR A 490 -3.98 3.44 -16.34
C TYR A 490 -4.16 3.91 -17.80
N PRO A 491 -5.07 4.86 -18.06
CA PRO A 491 -5.40 5.24 -19.41
C PRO A 491 -4.34 6.08 -20.11
N ASN A 492 -3.58 6.93 -19.40
CA ASN A 492 -2.54 7.76 -19.98
C ASN A 492 -1.52 8.16 -18.92
N GLY A 493 -0.23 7.97 -19.21
CA GLY A 493 0.84 8.17 -18.29
C GLY A 493 1.96 9.08 -18.74
N GLU A 494 1.95 9.51 -19.95
CA GLU A 494 3.06 10.28 -20.48
C GLU A 494 2.89 11.77 -20.24
N GLY A 495 3.96 12.53 -20.23
CA GLY A 495 3.83 13.92 -20.49
C GLY A 495 4.71 14.92 -19.78
N ALA A 496 5.29 14.71 -18.62
CA ALA A 496 6.01 15.79 -17.93
C ALA A 496 7.46 15.98 -18.33
N GLY A 497 8.08 14.96 -18.96
CA GLY A 497 9.53 14.88 -19.18
C GLY A 497 10.11 15.76 -20.26
N TYR A 498 11.40 15.58 -20.49
CA TYR A 498 12.15 16.21 -21.58
C TYR A 498 11.96 15.40 -22.88
N GLY A 499 12.14 16.11 -23.99
CA GLY A 499 11.98 15.56 -25.35
C GLY A 499 10.65 15.94 -26.00
N GLY A 500 10.47 15.55 -27.24
CA GLY A 500 9.33 15.97 -28.07
C GLY A 500 7.95 15.62 -27.50
N GLY A 501 7.85 14.54 -26.71
CA GLY A 501 6.65 14.12 -26.01
C GLY A 501 6.42 14.78 -24.65
N GLY A 502 7.34 15.63 -24.17
CA GLY A 502 7.25 16.23 -22.84
C GLY A 502 6.64 17.64 -22.84
N TYR A 503 5.69 17.90 -21.95
CA TYR A 503 5.04 19.21 -21.82
C TYR A 503 6.00 20.30 -21.34
N ILE A 504 6.93 19.97 -20.44
CA ILE A 504 7.95 20.91 -19.92
C ILE A 504 8.83 21.36 -21.08
N TYR A 505 9.31 20.43 -21.89
CA TYR A 505 10.19 20.71 -23.00
C TYR A 505 9.48 21.55 -24.07
N ASN A 506 8.24 21.21 -24.36
CA ASN A 506 7.41 21.94 -25.35
C ASN A 506 7.04 23.36 -24.85
N LEU A 507 6.46 23.49 -23.64
CA LEU A 507 5.84 24.73 -23.18
C LEU A 507 6.79 25.72 -22.49
N LEU A 508 7.94 25.25 -21.96
CA LEU A 508 8.87 26.09 -21.21
C LEU A 508 10.21 26.33 -21.90
N VAL A 509 10.62 25.47 -22.85
CA VAL A 509 11.95 25.54 -23.44
C VAL A 509 11.90 26.00 -24.90
N TRP A 510 11.04 25.39 -25.72
CA TRP A 510 11.12 25.50 -27.16
C TRP A 510 9.94 26.24 -27.82
N THR A 511 9.10 26.90 -27.07
CA THR A 511 8.05 27.75 -27.63
C THR A 511 8.06 29.12 -26.98
N GLY A 512 7.75 30.14 -27.77
CA GLY A 512 7.68 31.54 -27.32
C GLY A 512 6.43 31.84 -26.50
N THR A 513 6.26 33.12 -26.17
CA THR A 513 5.12 33.63 -25.40
C THR A 513 4.15 34.44 -26.26
N ASP A 514 4.34 34.45 -27.56
CA ASP A 514 3.51 35.13 -28.57
C ASP A 514 2.18 34.45 -28.88
N TYR A 515 1.89 33.30 -28.27
CA TYR A 515 0.62 32.58 -28.39
C TYR A 515 0.04 32.24 -27.00
N ASP A 516 -1.28 31.97 -26.96
CA ASP A 516 -1.93 31.41 -25.77
C ASP A 516 -2.24 29.92 -26.02
N VAL A 517 -1.75 29.04 -25.15
CA VAL A 517 -1.93 27.59 -25.29
C VAL A 517 -3.42 27.20 -25.30
N ARG A 518 -4.28 27.99 -24.63
CA ARG A 518 -5.72 27.74 -24.55
C ARG A 518 -6.44 27.85 -25.88
N ASP A 519 -5.91 28.64 -26.82
CA ASP A 519 -6.45 28.82 -28.15
C ASP A 519 -6.29 27.55 -29.01
N TYR A 520 -5.38 26.66 -28.57
CA TYR A 520 -5.07 25.38 -29.26
C TYR A 520 -5.76 24.16 -28.63
N LYS A 521 -6.76 24.35 -27.79
CA LYS A 521 -7.55 23.24 -27.23
C LYS A 521 -8.27 22.43 -28.29
N ASN A 522 -8.72 23.06 -29.38
CA ASN A 522 -9.14 22.36 -30.57
C ASN A 522 -7.88 21.94 -31.34
N TYR A 523 -7.27 20.84 -30.91
CA TYR A 523 -5.96 20.38 -31.37
C TYR A 523 -6.00 19.69 -32.74
N TRP A 524 -7.15 19.48 -33.35
CA TRP A 524 -7.30 18.94 -34.68
C TRP A 524 -7.70 20.03 -35.70
N ARG A 525 -6.93 20.17 -36.76
CA ARG A 525 -7.32 20.86 -38.00
C ARG A 525 -8.17 19.93 -38.88
N LYS A 526 -7.72 18.68 -39.04
CA LYS A 526 -8.46 17.59 -39.63
C LYS A 526 -8.31 16.37 -38.71
N LYS A 527 -9.48 15.91 -38.19
CA LYS A 527 -9.47 14.83 -37.19
C LYS A 527 -8.73 13.59 -37.70
N ASP A 528 -7.91 13.00 -36.86
CA ASP A 528 -7.09 11.81 -37.08
C ASP A 528 -6.03 11.93 -38.20
N GLU A 529 -5.91 13.09 -38.84
CA GLU A 529 -4.98 13.30 -39.97
C GLU A 529 -4.02 14.48 -39.75
N GLU A 530 -4.49 15.61 -39.22
CA GLU A 530 -3.69 16.82 -39.13
C GLU A 530 -3.99 17.60 -37.84
N GLN A 531 -2.93 17.84 -37.05
CA GLN A 531 -3.06 18.61 -35.84
C GLN A 531 -3.10 20.13 -36.10
N ASN A 532 -3.84 20.86 -35.28
CA ASN A 532 -3.91 22.29 -35.24
C ASN A 532 -2.75 22.85 -34.40
N TRP A 533 -1.64 23.20 -35.04
CA TRP A 533 -0.46 23.69 -34.35
C TRP A 533 0.40 24.60 -35.23
N MET A 534 1.00 25.61 -34.65
CA MET A 534 1.82 26.62 -35.34
C MET A 534 3.22 26.08 -35.74
N ASN A 535 3.77 25.14 -35.01
CA ASN A 535 5.05 24.52 -35.31
C ASN A 535 4.83 23.25 -36.13
N ASP A 536 5.54 23.10 -37.24
CA ASP A 536 5.35 22.02 -38.20
C ASP A 536 6.51 21.04 -38.26
N VAL A 537 7.57 21.19 -37.46
CA VAL A 537 8.79 20.38 -37.54
C VAL A 537 9.04 19.55 -36.31
N TRP A 538 9.18 20.16 -35.12
CA TRP A 538 9.77 19.53 -33.96
C TRP A 538 8.79 19.21 -32.84
N TYR A 539 7.84 20.09 -32.56
CA TYR A 539 6.98 20.02 -31.38
C TYR A 539 5.53 19.91 -31.74
N ASP A 540 4.81 19.12 -30.96
CA ASP A 540 3.39 18.84 -31.13
C ASP A 540 2.53 19.80 -30.29
N ASN A 541 1.30 20.00 -30.66
CA ASN A 541 0.31 20.66 -29.84
C ASN A 541 0.20 19.95 -28.48
N PRO A 542 0.33 20.64 -27.33
CA PRO A 542 0.29 20.01 -26.01
C PRO A 542 -1.02 19.24 -25.74
N TYR A 543 -2.15 19.71 -26.24
CA TYR A 543 -3.41 18.97 -26.11
C TYR A 543 -3.48 17.75 -27.03
N TYR A 544 -2.87 17.82 -28.20
CA TYR A 544 -2.71 16.65 -29.07
C TYR A 544 -1.84 15.58 -28.37
N LEU A 545 -0.72 15.98 -27.77
CA LEU A 545 0.10 15.07 -26.98
C LEU A 545 -0.72 14.40 -25.87
N ALA A 546 -1.51 15.19 -25.14
CA ALA A 546 -2.29 14.69 -24.02
C ALA A 546 -3.39 13.70 -24.40
N HIS A 547 -4.00 13.88 -25.57
CA HIS A 547 -5.18 13.10 -25.96
C HIS A 547 -4.90 12.02 -27.00
N GLU A 548 -3.90 12.22 -27.85
CA GLU A 548 -3.65 11.35 -29.00
C GLU A 548 -2.33 10.58 -28.91
N MET A 549 -1.39 11.02 -28.05
CA MET A 549 -0.17 10.26 -27.75
C MET A 549 -0.31 9.63 -26.37
N THR A 550 -1.00 8.51 -26.32
CA THR A 550 -1.40 7.89 -25.06
C THR A 550 -0.63 6.60 -24.78
N SER A 551 -0.33 6.38 -23.51
CA SER A 551 0.24 5.14 -22.98
C SER A 551 -0.61 4.62 -21.86
N SER A 552 -1.08 3.39 -21.97
CA SER A 552 -1.80 2.70 -20.89
C SER A 552 -1.01 1.49 -20.41
N ASN A 553 -1.04 1.25 -19.10
CA ASN A 553 -0.48 0.06 -18.50
C ASN A 553 -1.44 -0.46 -17.42
N ASP A 554 -2.25 -1.42 -17.81
CA ASP A 554 -3.18 -2.11 -16.93
C ASP A 554 -2.50 -3.34 -16.35
N TYR A 555 -2.75 -3.65 -15.07
CA TYR A 555 -2.30 -4.89 -14.50
C TYR A 555 -3.26 -5.48 -13.47
N ASP A 556 -3.19 -6.80 -13.36
CA ASP A 556 -3.72 -7.60 -12.28
C ASP A 556 -2.54 -8.25 -11.56
N LYS A 557 -2.45 -8.11 -10.23
CA LYS A 557 -1.42 -8.73 -9.39
C LYS A 557 -2.06 -9.42 -8.20
N VAL A 558 -1.56 -10.60 -7.86
CA VAL A 558 -1.95 -11.36 -6.69
C VAL A 558 -0.70 -11.76 -5.95
N ASN A 559 -0.66 -11.54 -4.65
CA ASN A 559 0.32 -12.17 -3.76
C ASN A 559 -0.41 -12.86 -2.61
N THR A 560 0.10 -14.02 -2.22
CA THR A 560 -0.50 -14.83 -1.16
C THR A 560 0.58 -15.53 -0.36
N TYR A 561 0.28 -15.81 0.90
CA TYR A 561 1.12 -16.67 1.72
C TYR A 561 0.28 -17.52 2.67
N LEU A 562 0.87 -18.65 3.06
CA LEU A 562 0.39 -19.52 4.12
C LEU A 562 1.57 -19.96 4.97
N SER A 563 1.43 -19.85 6.28
CA SER A 563 2.43 -20.29 7.26
C SER A 563 1.77 -21.19 8.28
N GLY A 564 2.46 -22.26 8.65
CA GLY A 564 2.08 -23.17 9.71
C GLY A 564 3.23 -23.35 10.69
N LYS A 565 2.93 -23.36 11.99
CA LYS A 565 3.89 -23.61 13.06
C LYS A 565 3.36 -24.70 13.99
N TYR A 566 4.22 -25.65 14.33
CA TYR A 566 3.95 -26.70 15.30
C TYR A 566 4.95 -26.62 16.46
N ASP A 567 4.46 -26.35 17.66
CA ASP A 567 5.25 -26.34 18.88
C ASP A 567 5.45 -27.81 19.38
N ILE A 568 6.57 -28.43 18.98
CA ILE A 568 6.93 -29.83 19.33
C ILE A 568 7.10 -29.94 20.84
N MET A 569 7.95 -29.03 21.38
CA MET A 569 8.23 -28.86 22.81
C MET A 569 8.20 -27.37 23.14
N PRO A 570 8.12 -26.96 24.41
CA PRO A 570 8.13 -25.53 24.77
C PRO A 570 9.34 -24.75 24.24
N TRP A 571 10.44 -25.42 23.99
CA TRP A 571 11.69 -24.85 23.49
C TRP A 571 12.01 -25.21 22.03
N LEU A 572 11.23 -26.10 21.37
CA LEU A 572 11.47 -26.59 20.02
C LEU A 572 10.21 -26.48 19.17
N ASN A 573 10.29 -25.78 18.06
CA ASN A 573 9.20 -25.68 17.11
C ASN A 573 9.65 -25.90 15.66
N PHE A 574 8.73 -26.41 14.86
CA PHE A 574 8.87 -26.52 13.41
C PHE A 574 7.88 -25.60 12.72
N SER A 575 8.34 -24.86 11.73
CA SER A 575 7.49 -23.99 10.94
C SER A 575 7.75 -24.15 9.45
N MET A 576 6.70 -24.01 8.67
CA MET A 576 6.73 -23.95 7.21
C MET A 576 6.00 -22.69 6.73
N ARG A 577 6.50 -22.08 5.67
CA ARG A 577 5.82 -20.99 4.99
C ARG A 577 5.95 -21.18 3.50
N ALA A 578 4.86 -20.92 2.80
CA ALA A 578 4.81 -20.84 1.34
C ALA A 578 4.21 -19.49 0.95
N GLY A 579 4.87 -18.77 0.06
CA GLY A 579 4.36 -17.55 -0.51
C GLY A 579 4.51 -17.56 -2.02
N ALA A 580 3.53 -17.00 -2.70
CA ALA A 580 3.53 -16.90 -4.15
C ALA A 580 2.99 -15.55 -4.59
N ASP A 581 3.52 -15.03 -5.67
CA ASP A 581 2.98 -13.87 -6.36
C ASP A 581 2.89 -14.13 -7.87
N ALA A 582 1.86 -13.56 -8.47
CA ALA A 582 1.63 -13.61 -9.91
C ALA A 582 1.14 -12.26 -10.41
N TYR A 583 1.49 -11.96 -11.65
CA TYR A 583 0.93 -10.80 -12.33
C TYR A 583 0.60 -11.09 -13.78
N ALA A 584 -0.37 -10.33 -14.30
CA ALA A 584 -0.64 -10.17 -15.71
C ALA A 584 -0.75 -8.68 -16.02
N SER A 585 -0.03 -8.20 -17.03
CA SER A 585 -0.08 -6.80 -17.44
C SER A 585 -0.28 -6.65 -18.93
N ARG A 586 -0.91 -5.55 -19.31
CA ARG A 586 -1.07 -5.13 -20.69
C ARG A 586 -0.65 -3.67 -20.83
N THR A 587 0.27 -3.43 -21.76
CA THR A 587 0.68 -2.07 -22.14
C THR A 587 0.21 -1.80 -23.55
N GLU A 588 -0.39 -0.63 -23.79
CA GLU A 588 -0.68 -0.12 -25.13
C GLU A 588 -0.12 1.29 -25.26
N LYS A 589 0.51 1.58 -26.41
CA LYS A 589 0.89 2.94 -26.81
C LYS A 589 0.23 3.26 -28.12
N LYS A 590 -0.31 4.47 -28.22
CA LYS A 590 -1.01 5.00 -29.39
C LYS A 590 -0.45 6.36 -29.68
N ASN A 591 0.04 6.56 -30.90
CA ASN A 591 0.37 7.88 -31.42
C ASN A 591 -0.49 8.10 -32.66
N ALA A 592 -1.24 9.18 -32.71
CA ALA A 592 -2.05 9.52 -33.87
C ALA A 592 -1.16 9.99 -35.02
N MET A 593 -1.71 10.04 -36.21
CA MET A 593 -1.05 10.66 -37.36
C MET A 593 -0.77 12.13 -37.10
N SER A 594 0.18 12.71 -37.83
CA SER A 594 0.62 14.10 -37.70
C SER A 594 1.58 14.38 -36.56
N ALA A 595 2.02 13.35 -35.81
CA ALA A 595 3.07 13.51 -34.77
C ALA A 595 4.39 14.03 -35.39
N ARG A 596 5.15 14.80 -34.59
CA ARG A 596 6.38 15.51 -34.96
C ARG A 596 7.56 15.05 -34.08
N GLY A 597 8.67 15.71 -34.15
CA GLY A 597 9.79 15.51 -33.24
C GLY A 597 10.41 14.12 -33.26
N GLY A 598 10.47 13.45 -34.40
CA GLY A 598 11.07 12.12 -34.57
C GLY A 598 10.10 10.95 -34.34
N TRP A 599 8.83 11.24 -34.04
CA TRP A 599 7.77 10.24 -34.01
C TRP A 599 7.34 9.83 -35.43
N ASP A 600 6.73 8.65 -35.54
CA ASP A 600 6.16 8.22 -36.83
C ASP A 600 4.98 9.13 -37.20
N LYS A 601 5.16 9.96 -38.20
CA LYS A 601 4.14 10.91 -38.72
C LYS A 601 2.86 10.23 -39.17
N ASN A 602 2.97 8.97 -39.55
CA ASN A 602 1.84 8.17 -40.03
C ASN A 602 1.14 7.41 -38.93
N GLY A 603 1.45 7.75 -37.67
CA GLY A 603 0.86 7.12 -36.50
C GLY A 603 1.58 5.84 -36.06
N TYR A 604 1.29 5.39 -34.84
CA TYR A 604 1.95 4.23 -34.25
C TYR A 604 1.02 3.51 -33.28
N PHE A 605 1.08 2.20 -33.30
CA PHE A 605 0.43 1.35 -32.31
C PHE A 605 1.39 0.29 -31.80
N TYR A 606 1.47 0.21 -30.46
CA TYR A 606 2.24 -0.81 -29.74
C TYR A 606 1.35 -1.51 -28.74
N THR A 607 1.50 -2.82 -28.60
CA THR A 607 0.87 -3.60 -27.55
C THR A 607 1.86 -4.61 -26.96
N SER A 608 1.82 -4.80 -25.66
CA SER A 608 2.59 -5.82 -24.96
C SER A 608 1.72 -6.51 -23.91
N LYS A 609 1.93 -7.82 -23.77
CA LYS A 609 1.38 -8.61 -22.68
C LYS A 609 2.51 -9.31 -21.95
N SER A 610 2.50 -9.20 -20.62
CA SER A 610 3.48 -9.86 -19.76
C SER A 610 2.78 -10.58 -18.63
N THR A 611 3.29 -11.76 -18.30
CA THR A 611 2.85 -12.56 -17.15
C THR A 611 4.07 -13.01 -16.37
N GLY A 612 3.99 -13.03 -15.07
CA GLY A 612 5.07 -13.51 -14.23
C GLY A 612 4.54 -14.19 -12.98
N PHE A 613 5.38 -15.05 -12.43
CA PHE A 613 5.09 -15.79 -11.21
C PHE A 613 6.36 -15.95 -10.40
N SER A 614 6.25 -15.83 -9.07
CA SER A 614 7.29 -16.29 -8.16
C SER A 614 6.73 -17.11 -7.02
N PHE A 615 7.55 -18.01 -6.51
CA PHE A 615 7.25 -18.87 -5.37
C PHE A 615 8.43 -18.86 -4.40
N ASN A 616 8.13 -18.73 -3.11
CA ASN A 616 9.07 -18.89 -2.01
C ASN A 616 8.50 -19.92 -1.02
N GLY A 617 9.24 -20.99 -0.76
CA GLY A 617 8.89 -21.99 0.24
C GLY A 617 10.00 -22.11 1.27
N ASP A 618 9.69 -21.92 2.56
CA ASP A 618 10.62 -22.01 3.68
C ASP A 618 10.21 -23.13 4.64
N ALA A 619 11.19 -23.85 5.18
CA ALA A 619 11.01 -24.75 6.31
C ALA A 619 12.07 -24.49 7.36
N LEU A 620 11.68 -24.35 8.62
CA LEU A 620 12.55 -24.00 9.74
C LEU A 620 12.31 -24.91 10.94
N LEU A 621 13.38 -25.43 11.51
CA LEU A 621 13.41 -26.03 12.84
C LEU A 621 14.11 -25.08 13.80
N SER A 622 13.38 -24.53 14.77
CA SER A 622 13.85 -23.49 15.67
C SER A 622 13.84 -23.99 17.12
N ALA A 623 14.88 -23.63 17.87
CA ALA A 623 15.00 -23.94 19.29
C ALA A 623 15.36 -22.67 20.08
N ASN A 624 14.80 -22.54 21.29
CA ASN A 624 15.15 -21.49 22.25
C ASN A 624 15.15 -22.04 23.66
N HIS A 625 16.12 -21.63 24.45
CA HIS A 625 16.23 -22.03 25.85
C HIS A 625 16.96 -20.99 26.68
N SER A 626 16.51 -20.80 27.92
CA SER A 626 17.14 -19.88 28.87
C SER A 626 17.58 -20.67 30.12
N PHE A 627 18.80 -20.41 30.59
CA PHE A 627 19.38 -21.04 31.75
C PHE A 627 20.18 -20.00 32.55
N GLY A 628 19.67 -19.66 33.74
CA GLY A 628 20.25 -18.58 34.55
C GLY A 628 20.28 -17.26 33.79
N ASP A 629 21.49 -16.65 33.76
CA ASP A 629 21.74 -15.38 33.07
C ASP A 629 21.90 -15.51 31.55
N PHE A 630 21.90 -16.72 31.01
CA PHE A 630 22.11 -16.99 29.58
C PHE A 630 20.84 -17.37 28.88
N ALA A 631 20.65 -16.87 27.67
CA ALA A 631 19.64 -17.36 26.75
C ALA A 631 20.27 -17.69 25.39
N ILE A 632 19.86 -18.82 24.83
CA ILE A 632 20.29 -19.29 23.52
C ILE A 632 19.06 -19.44 22.62
N ASP A 633 19.14 -18.97 21.40
CA ASP A 633 18.18 -19.25 20.36
C ASP A 633 18.88 -19.58 19.05
N GLY A 634 18.24 -20.37 18.23
CA GLY A 634 18.77 -20.71 16.92
C GLY A 634 17.78 -21.45 16.06
N PHE A 635 18.12 -21.56 14.79
CA PHE A 635 17.38 -22.37 13.85
C PHE A 635 18.25 -22.90 12.71
N VAL A 636 17.77 -23.98 12.10
CA VAL A 636 18.26 -24.49 10.82
C VAL A 636 17.06 -24.57 9.86
N GLY A 637 17.26 -24.21 8.62
CA GLY A 637 16.19 -24.23 7.62
C GLY A 637 16.67 -24.27 6.19
N GLY A 638 15.71 -24.37 5.30
CA GLY A 638 15.93 -24.32 3.86
C GLY A 638 14.86 -23.54 3.14
N THR A 639 15.22 -22.98 1.98
CA THR A 639 14.33 -22.23 1.10
C THR A 639 14.41 -22.76 -0.32
N ILE A 640 13.26 -22.78 -0.99
CA ILE A 640 13.15 -22.95 -2.43
C ILE A 640 12.56 -21.65 -2.97
N TYR A 641 13.28 -21.01 -3.88
CA TYR A 641 12.82 -19.86 -4.64
C TYR A 641 12.73 -20.22 -6.11
N TYR A 642 11.58 -19.91 -6.73
CA TYR A 642 11.34 -20.07 -8.15
C TYR A 642 10.74 -18.80 -8.73
N TYR A 643 11.14 -18.46 -9.94
CA TYR A 643 10.67 -17.27 -10.66
C TYR A 643 10.59 -17.55 -12.16
N TYR A 644 9.53 -17.06 -12.81
CA TYR A 644 9.50 -16.92 -14.26
C TYR A 644 8.81 -15.61 -14.67
N ASP A 645 9.15 -15.17 -15.87
CA ASP A 645 8.56 -14.02 -16.53
C ASP A 645 8.44 -14.32 -18.04
N ASP A 646 7.28 -14.05 -18.61
CA ASP A 646 6.98 -14.30 -20.03
C ASP A 646 6.31 -13.06 -20.61
N ALA A 647 6.89 -12.52 -21.69
CA ALA A 647 6.39 -11.32 -22.33
C ALA A 647 6.40 -11.45 -23.85
N ILE A 648 5.37 -10.91 -24.48
CA ILE A 648 5.29 -10.69 -25.91
C ILE A 648 4.91 -9.26 -26.20
N SER A 649 5.57 -8.64 -27.16
CA SER A 649 5.24 -7.30 -27.62
C SER A 649 5.24 -7.23 -29.13
N SER A 650 4.41 -6.34 -29.67
CA SER A 650 4.35 -6.10 -31.11
C SER A 650 3.98 -4.64 -31.36
N ASN A 651 4.49 -4.11 -32.47
CA ASN A 651 4.17 -2.77 -32.92
C ASN A 651 4.04 -2.68 -34.44
N THR A 652 3.33 -1.65 -34.87
CA THR A 652 3.22 -1.27 -36.27
C THR A 652 4.54 -0.71 -36.79
N ARG A 653 4.79 -0.83 -38.09
CA ARG A 653 5.96 -0.27 -38.80
C ARG A 653 5.51 0.63 -39.92
N ASN A 654 6.24 1.73 -40.11
CA ASN A 654 5.98 2.76 -41.12
C ASN A 654 4.55 3.37 -41.01
N GLY A 655 3.94 3.30 -39.81
CA GLY A 655 2.69 3.95 -39.52
C GLY A 655 1.45 3.07 -39.60
N LEU A 656 0.30 3.73 -39.63
CA LEU A 656 -1.03 3.15 -39.71
C LEU A 656 -1.59 3.37 -41.12
N SER A 657 -2.11 2.34 -41.76
CA SER A 657 -2.78 2.42 -43.07
C SER A 657 -4.14 3.10 -43.05
N ILE A 658 -4.74 3.20 -41.85
CA ILE A 658 -6.05 3.83 -41.61
C ILE A 658 -5.90 4.79 -40.44
N PRO A 659 -6.16 6.11 -40.61
CA PRO A 659 -6.13 7.10 -39.56
C PRO A 659 -7.04 6.72 -38.38
N GLY A 660 -6.56 6.90 -37.12
CA GLY A 660 -7.34 6.63 -35.93
C GLY A 660 -7.64 5.15 -35.63
N TYR A 661 -7.21 4.20 -36.48
CA TYR A 661 -7.40 2.77 -36.27
C TYR A 661 -6.19 2.10 -35.63
N TYR A 662 -6.14 2.08 -34.32
CA TYR A 662 -5.03 1.53 -33.53
C TYR A 662 -5.10 0.00 -33.41
N SER A 663 -4.54 -0.69 -34.40
CA SER A 663 -4.50 -2.14 -34.50
C SER A 663 -3.22 -2.58 -35.20
N LEU A 664 -2.68 -3.73 -34.84
CA LEU A 664 -1.54 -4.35 -35.52
C LEU A 664 -1.85 -4.64 -37.00
N LYS A 665 -3.14 -4.84 -37.32
CA LYS A 665 -3.60 -5.03 -38.71
C LYS A 665 -3.52 -3.76 -39.56
N ALA A 666 -3.44 -2.60 -38.93
CA ALA A 666 -3.30 -1.32 -39.63
C ALA A 666 -1.82 -0.99 -39.94
N SER A 667 -0.88 -1.86 -39.61
CA SER A 667 0.54 -1.65 -39.98
C SER A 667 0.69 -1.54 -41.49
N VAL A 668 1.43 -0.52 -41.91
CA VAL A 668 1.76 -0.33 -43.35
C VAL A 668 2.74 -1.44 -43.78
N ASP A 669 3.79 -1.66 -43.03
CA ASP A 669 4.75 -2.74 -43.22
C ASP A 669 4.49 -3.92 -42.28
N PRO A 670 5.08 -5.08 -42.50
CA PRO A 670 5.03 -6.20 -41.58
C PRO A 670 5.39 -5.79 -40.15
N ILE A 671 4.57 -6.17 -39.19
CA ILE A 671 4.72 -5.80 -37.77
C ILE A 671 6.07 -6.27 -37.22
N ALA A 672 6.63 -5.48 -36.29
CA ALA A 672 7.72 -5.94 -35.46
C ALA A 672 7.15 -6.67 -34.24
N SER A 673 7.70 -7.83 -33.93
CA SER A 673 7.32 -8.62 -32.74
C SER A 673 8.56 -9.11 -32.00
N SER A 674 8.47 -9.14 -30.69
CA SER A 674 9.51 -9.62 -29.79
C SER A 674 8.86 -10.44 -28.67
N SER A 675 9.54 -11.48 -28.23
CA SER A 675 9.17 -12.28 -27.09
C SER A 675 10.37 -12.48 -26.16
N SER A 676 10.12 -12.54 -24.87
CA SER A 676 11.13 -12.88 -23.87
C SER A 676 10.56 -13.86 -22.86
N TYR A 677 11.39 -14.81 -22.47
CA TYR A 677 11.08 -15.78 -21.43
C TYR A 677 12.25 -15.84 -20.47
N LYS A 678 11.99 -15.68 -19.18
CA LYS A 678 13.01 -15.73 -18.13
C LYS A 678 12.60 -16.70 -17.05
N GLN A 679 13.54 -17.49 -16.56
CA GLN A 679 13.29 -18.48 -15.50
C GLN A 679 14.51 -18.57 -14.59
N LYS A 680 14.25 -18.69 -13.28
CA LYS A 680 15.30 -18.80 -12.26
C LYS A 680 14.82 -19.68 -11.11
N GLN A 681 15.74 -20.47 -10.58
CA GLN A 681 15.54 -21.22 -9.33
C GLN A 681 16.78 -21.08 -8.44
N VAL A 682 16.54 -20.88 -7.14
CA VAL A 682 17.57 -20.89 -6.11
C VAL A 682 17.11 -21.77 -4.97
N ASN A 683 17.91 -22.76 -4.63
CA ASN A 683 17.73 -23.61 -3.44
C ASN A 683 18.72 -23.18 -2.38
N SER A 684 18.34 -23.24 -1.11
CA SER A 684 19.20 -22.74 -0.03
C SER A 684 19.07 -23.58 1.22
N ILE A 685 20.19 -23.69 1.95
CA ILE A 685 20.23 -24.16 3.33
C ILE A 685 20.90 -23.11 4.18
N TYR A 686 20.36 -22.81 5.35
CA TYR A 686 20.90 -21.79 6.23
C TYR A 686 20.61 -22.08 7.70
N GLY A 687 21.39 -21.47 8.57
CA GLY A 687 21.21 -21.56 10.00
C GLY A 687 21.65 -20.30 10.72
N LYS A 688 21.09 -20.10 11.89
CA LYS A 688 21.43 -19.02 12.80
C LYS A 688 21.58 -19.57 14.21
N PHE A 689 22.60 -19.11 14.93
CA PHE A 689 22.79 -19.30 16.34
C PHE A 689 22.91 -17.94 17.02
N SER A 690 22.20 -17.74 18.10
CA SER A 690 22.23 -16.55 18.91
C SER A 690 22.47 -16.91 20.38
N ALA A 691 23.31 -16.15 21.06
CA ALA A 691 23.51 -16.23 22.49
C ALA A 691 23.41 -14.86 23.14
N SER A 692 22.81 -14.79 24.32
CA SER A 692 22.79 -13.56 25.13
C SER A 692 23.11 -13.84 26.59
N TRP A 693 23.76 -12.86 27.21
CA TRP A 693 24.10 -12.85 28.64
C TRP A 693 23.44 -11.64 29.30
N LYS A 694 22.62 -11.91 30.34
CA LYS A 694 21.87 -10.90 31.15
C LYS A 694 21.04 -9.92 30.30
N SER A 695 20.61 -10.33 29.13
CA SER A 695 19.96 -9.43 28.16
C SER A 695 20.77 -8.15 27.89
N THR A 696 22.08 -8.20 28.08
CA THR A 696 23.02 -7.06 27.98
C THR A 696 24.05 -7.25 26.87
N VAL A 697 24.58 -8.47 26.72
CA VAL A 697 25.51 -8.83 25.65
C VAL A 697 24.83 -9.82 24.72
N PHE A 698 24.90 -9.57 23.42
CA PHE A 698 24.30 -10.42 22.41
C PHE A 698 25.29 -10.73 21.29
N VAL A 699 25.29 -11.98 20.83
CA VAL A 699 26.09 -12.45 19.69
C VAL A 699 25.21 -13.29 18.78
N ASP A 700 25.23 -13.00 17.49
CA ASP A 700 24.56 -13.75 16.43
C ASP A 700 25.59 -14.28 15.42
N VAL A 701 25.47 -15.55 15.05
CA VAL A 701 26.23 -16.17 13.96
C VAL A 701 25.24 -16.75 12.97
N THR A 702 25.42 -16.42 11.69
CA THR A 702 24.58 -16.91 10.60
C THR A 702 25.44 -17.51 9.51
N ALA A 703 25.02 -18.62 8.94
CA ALA A 703 25.64 -19.28 7.81
C ALA A 703 24.58 -19.65 6.78
N ARG A 704 24.90 -19.44 5.51
CA ARG A 704 24.01 -19.79 4.39
C ARG A 704 24.79 -20.32 3.20
N ASN A 705 24.20 -21.31 2.52
CA ASN A 705 24.65 -21.80 1.22
C ASN A 705 23.50 -21.76 0.22
N ASP A 706 23.73 -21.18 -0.93
CA ASP A 706 22.78 -21.11 -2.05
C ASP A 706 23.28 -21.91 -3.25
N TRP A 707 22.34 -22.48 -4.01
CA TRP A 707 22.54 -23.10 -5.31
C TRP A 707 21.66 -22.39 -6.33
N SER A 708 22.25 -21.62 -7.23
CA SER A 708 21.52 -20.84 -8.24
C SER A 708 21.57 -21.46 -9.62
N SER A 709 20.44 -21.48 -10.30
CA SER A 709 20.35 -21.91 -11.71
C SER A 709 20.96 -20.94 -12.72
N THR A 710 21.34 -19.74 -12.29
CA THR A 710 21.97 -18.73 -13.18
C THR A 710 23.46 -18.86 -13.28
N LEU A 711 24.07 -19.78 -12.51
CA LEU A 711 25.50 -20.06 -12.48
C LEU A 711 25.81 -21.40 -13.16
N PRO A 712 27.05 -21.58 -13.68
CA PRO A 712 27.55 -22.85 -14.17
C PRO A 712 27.46 -23.96 -13.10
N SER A 713 27.39 -25.21 -13.50
CA SER A 713 27.26 -26.37 -12.60
C SER A 713 28.37 -26.45 -11.55
N GLU A 714 29.58 -26.05 -11.91
CA GLU A 714 30.80 -26.08 -11.08
C GLU A 714 30.79 -24.97 -10.02
N THR A 715 30.18 -23.81 -10.30
CA THR A 715 30.25 -22.61 -9.46
C THR A 715 28.90 -22.21 -8.86
N ARG A 716 27.81 -22.97 -9.13
CA ARG A 716 26.46 -22.63 -8.68
C ARG A 716 26.23 -22.68 -7.17
N SER A 717 27.16 -23.35 -6.43
CA SER A 717 27.10 -23.45 -4.98
C SER A 717 27.99 -22.43 -4.36
N TYR A 718 27.44 -21.57 -3.51
CA TYR A 718 28.21 -20.54 -2.83
C TYR A 718 27.77 -20.31 -1.40
N PHE A 719 28.77 -20.28 -0.52
CA PHE A 719 28.62 -20.12 0.92
C PHE A 719 28.97 -18.70 1.35
N TYR A 720 28.23 -18.19 2.35
CA TYR A 720 28.53 -16.91 2.97
C TYR A 720 28.08 -16.85 4.44
N PRO A 721 29.02 -16.43 5.31
CA PRO A 721 28.80 -16.28 6.75
C PRO A 721 28.46 -14.84 7.13
N ALA A 722 27.84 -14.67 8.31
CA ALA A 722 27.69 -13.39 8.95
C ALA A 722 27.82 -13.54 10.47
N VAL A 723 28.46 -12.57 11.11
CA VAL A 723 28.61 -12.47 12.58
C VAL A 723 28.21 -11.07 12.99
N SER A 724 27.39 -10.96 14.03
CA SER A 724 27.06 -9.66 14.62
C SER A 724 26.96 -9.74 16.13
N GLY A 725 27.22 -8.62 16.80
CA GLY A 725 27.07 -8.52 18.22
C GLY A 725 26.67 -7.15 18.69
N SER A 726 26.06 -7.09 19.87
CA SER A 726 25.75 -5.83 20.55
C SER A 726 25.94 -5.91 22.06
N ILE A 727 26.28 -4.79 22.66
CA ILE A 727 26.50 -4.62 24.09
C ILE A 727 25.76 -3.38 24.56
N ILE A 728 24.91 -3.53 25.57
CA ILE A 728 24.18 -2.41 26.19
C ILE A 728 25.03 -1.85 27.31
N MET A 729 25.82 -0.83 26.99
CA MET A 729 26.79 -0.22 27.91
C MET A 729 26.11 0.43 29.12
N SER A 730 24.89 0.97 28.92
CA SER A 730 24.12 1.58 30.03
C SER A 730 23.63 0.59 31.08
N GLN A 731 23.68 -0.72 30.80
CA GLN A 731 23.40 -1.76 31.81
C GLN A 731 24.68 -2.24 32.55
N LEU A 732 25.85 -2.02 31.97
CA LEU A 732 27.13 -2.41 32.53
C LEU A 732 27.80 -1.29 33.33
N LEU A 733 27.57 -0.05 32.96
CA LEU A 733 28.19 1.14 33.54
C LEU A 733 27.12 2.04 34.16
N LYS A 734 27.46 2.71 35.26
CA LYS A 734 26.62 3.78 35.81
C LYS A 734 26.69 4.98 34.86
N MET A 735 25.55 5.35 34.28
CA MET A 735 25.47 6.46 33.35
C MET A 735 25.02 7.74 34.07
N PRO A 736 25.39 8.92 33.56
CA PRO A 736 24.79 10.20 33.94
C PRO A 736 23.30 10.21 33.56
N GLU A 737 22.46 10.97 34.32
CA GLU A 737 20.99 11.05 34.10
C GLU A 737 20.59 11.51 32.70
N TRP A 738 21.42 12.26 32.00
CA TRP A 738 21.21 12.71 30.64
C TRP A 738 21.48 11.62 29.58
N LEU A 739 22.10 10.48 29.94
CA LEU A 739 22.43 9.37 29.02
C LEU A 739 21.70 8.10 29.45
N ASN A 740 20.43 7.99 29.10
CA ASN A 740 19.56 6.89 29.51
C ASN A 740 19.87 5.56 28.79
N PHE A 741 20.38 5.63 27.57
CA PHE A 741 20.67 4.43 26.78
C PHE A 741 21.92 4.60 25.94
N TRP A 742 22.87 3.67 26.09
CA TRP A 742 24.07 3.58 25.28
C TRP A 742 24.30 2.13 24.86
N LYS A 743 24.33 1.90 23.55
CA LYS A 743 24.54 0.58 22.93
C LYS A 743 25.68 0.65 21.92
N LEU A 744 26.63 -0.29 22.03
CA LEU A 744 27.63 -0.57 21.01
C LEU A 744 27.16 -1.77 20.17
N ARG A 745 27.38 -1.72 18.87
CA ARG A 745 27.09 -2.82 17.97
C ARG A 745 28.11 -2.91 16.85
N GLY A 746 28.36 -4.14 16.39
CA GLY A 746 29.24 -4.42 15.28
C GLY A 746 28.74 -5.62 14.50
N ALA A 747 29.01 -5.64 13.20
CA ALA A 747 28.63 -6.73 12.33
C ALA A 747 29.67 -6.90 11.22
N TRP A 748 29.93 -8.16 10.88
CA TRP A 748 30.73 -8.54 9.73
C TRP A 748 29.98 -9.60 8.93
N THR A 749 29.99 -9.47 7.60
CA THR A 749 29.36 -10.41 6.70
C THR A 749 30.08 -10.42 5.35
N VAL A 750 30.08 -11.58 4.73
CA VAL A 750 30.38 -11.72 3.30
C VAL A 750 29.04 -11.90 2.58
N THR A 751 28.77 -11.12 1.56
CA THR A 751 27.63 -11.32 0.68
C THR A 751 28.09 -11.81 -0.67
N LYS A 752 27.32 -12.70 -1.28
CA LYS A 752 27.56 -13.17 -2.63
C LYS A 752 26.31 -13.01 -3.46
N SER A 753 26.46 -12.61 -4.71
CA SER A 753 25.37 -12.47 -5.67
C SER A 753 25.58 -13.40 -6.83
N ASP A 754 24.50 -14.03 -7.25
CA ASP A 754 24.46 -14.79 -8.50
C ASP A 754 24.32 -13.85 -9.72
N LEU A 755 24.36 -14.42 -10.89
CA LEU A 755 24.34 -13.70 -12.17
C LEU A 755 22.91 -13.36 -12.61
N GLY A 756 22.80 -12.48 -13.61
CA GLY A 756 21.56 -12.29 -14.33
C GLY A 756 21.11 -13.57 -15.05
N ILE A 757 19.82 -13.64 -15.34
CA ILE A 757 19.25 -14.80 -16.03
C ILE A 757 19.82 -14.86 -17.45
N TYR A 758 20.37 -16.01 -17.82
CA TYR A 758 21.06 -16.30 -19.10
C TYR A 758 22.39 -15.56 -19.33
N ASP A 759 23.01 -14.98 -18.30
CA ASP A 759 24.32 -14.33 -18.44
C ASP A 759 25.44 -15.29 -18.80
N THR A 760 25.27 -16.58 -18.56
CA THR A 760 26.21 -17.63 -18.98
C THR A 760 25.91 -18.19 -20.38
N ASN A 761 24.78 -17.80 -20.99
CA ASN A 761 24.38 -18.36 -22.28
C ASN A 761 24.91 -17.52 -23.44
N GLN A 762 25.73 -18.14 -24.26
CA GLN A 762 26.20 -17.55 -25.54
C GLN A 762 25.14 -17.78 -26.61
N ALA A 763 24.68 -16.72 -27.26
CA ALA A 763 23.69 -16.81 -28.34
C ALA A 763 24.00 -15.80 -29.46
N TYR A 764 23.72 -16.17 -30.69
CA TYR A 764 23.73 -15.25 -31.84
C TYR A 764 22.42 -14.47 -31.84
N SER A 765 22.49 -13.19 -32.20
CA SER A 765 21.32 -12.37 -32.50
C SER A 765 20.88 -12.62 -33.94
N VAL A 766 19.62 -13.07 -34.11
CA VAL A 766 19.02 -13.20 -35.42
C VAL A 766 18.57 -11.83 -35.89
N SER A 767 19.10 -11.40 -37.05
CA SER A 767 18.71 -10.11 -37.66
C SER A 767 17.30 -10.19 -38.24
N THR A 768 16.53 -9.12 -38.07
CA THR A 768 15.25 -8.93 -38.78
C THR A 768 15.44 -8.55 -40.25
N ASN A 769 16.64 -8.10 -40.61
CA ASN A 769 17.00 -7.81 -41.99
C ASN A 769 17.43 -9.10 -42.69
N VAL A 770 16.71 -9.48 -43.69
CA VAL A 770 17.03 -10.67 -44.53
C VAL A 770 18.02 -10.31 -45.59
N TRP A 771 18.94 -11.23 -45.88
CA TRP A 771 19.85 -11.17 -47.03
C TRP A 771 19.38 -12.19 -48.06
N ASP A 772 18.94 -11.74 -49.19
CA ASP A 772 18.43 -12.62 -50.27
C ASP A 772 17.37 -13.63 -49.79
N GLY A 773 16.42 -13.15 -48.98
CA GLY A 773 15.35 -13.98 -48.39
C GLY A 773 15.79 -14.88 -47.24
N MET A 774 17.04 -14.87 -46.81
CA MET A 774 17.58 -15.66 -45.70
C MET A 774 17.78 -14.81 -44.44
N ASN A 775 17.38 -15.32 -43.28
CA ASN A 775 17.69 -14.70 -41.99
C ASN A 775 19.21 -14.73 -41.76
N THR A 776 19.76 -13.60 -41.38
CA THR A 776 21.16 -13.45 -40.99
C THR A 776 21.29 -13.52 -39.46
N ALA A 777 22.41 -14.01 -38.97
CA ALA A 777 22.76 -14.01 -37.58
C ALA A 777 24.00 -13.11 -37.34
N VAL A 778 23.94 -12.30 -36.30
CA VAL A 778 25.06 -11.46 -35.91
C VAL A 778 25.80 -12.13 -34.75
N TYR A 779 27.12 -12.19 -34.84
CA TYR A 779 27.97 -12.66 -33.75
C TYR A 779 27.85 -11.69 -32.56
N PRO A 780 27.68 -12.19 -31.31
CA PRO A 780 27.53 -11.32 -30.16
C PRO A 780 28.81 -10.50 -29.92
N GLU A 781 28.64 -9.23 -29.61
CA GLU A 781 29.73 -8.32 -29.25
C GLU A 781 30.42 -8.73 -27.94
N MET A 782 29.68 -9.36 -27.03
CA MET A 782 30.20 -9.83 -25.77
C MET A 782 30.28 -11.36 -25.74
N ILE A 783 31.46 -11.89 -25.54
CA ILE A 783 31.67 -13.32 -25.29
C ILE A 783 31.40 -13.60 -23.82
N ARG A 784 30.49 -14.51 -23.57
CA ARG A 784 30.14 -14.93 -22.20
C ARG A 784 30.98 -16.12 -21.76
N SER A 785 31.57 -16.01 -20.56
CA SER A 785 32.38 -17.11 -20.02
C SER A 785 31.48 -18.20 -19.44
N SER A 786 31.84 -19.45 -19.67
CA SER A 786 31.22 -20.62 -19.01
C SER A 786 31.73 -20.87 -17.58
N THR A 787 32.75 -20.11 -17.14
CA THR A 787 33.40 -20.27 -15.82
C THR A 787 33.13 -19.09 -14.91
N LEU A 788 32.01 -18.39 -15.12
CA LEU A 788 31.62 -17.26 -14.26
C LEU A 788 31.34 -17.73 -12.81
N GLU A 789 31.77 -16.93 -11.86
CA GLU A 789 31.63 -17.17 -10.44
C GLU A 789 30.65 -16.15 -9.79
N PRO A 790 30.09 -16.44 -8.60
CA PRO A 790 29.34 -15.47 -7.84
C PRO A 790 30.20 -14.26 -7.46
N THR A 791 29.67 -13.06 -7.68
CA THR A 791 30.35 -11.85 -7.17
C THR A 791 30.28 -11.81 -5.65
N ALA A 792 31.39 -11.43 -4.99
CA ALA A 792 31.48 -11.29 -3.53
C ALA A 792 31.64 -9.81 -3.15
N ALA A 793 30.98 -9.39 -2.03
CA ALA A 793 31.11 -8.08 -1.42
C ALA A 793 31.25 -8.20 0.11
#